data_7670a48e89c4ae9f00d1151c40faa014
#
_entry.id   7670a48e89c4ae9f00d1151c40faa014
#
_cell.length_a   1.000
_cell.length_b   1.000
_cell.length_c   1.000
_cell.angle_alpha   90.00
_cell.angle_beta   90.00
_cell.angle_gamma   90.00
#
_symmetry.space_group_name_H-M   'P 1'
#
loop_
_entity.id
_entity.type
_entity.pdbx_description
1 polymer ?
#
loop_
_entity_poly.entity_id
_entity_poly.type
_entity_poly.pdbx_seq_one_letter_code
_entity_poly.pdbx_strand_id
1 'polypeptide(L)'
;MKTTKKLAALVLFLACAWQPAFGLEFEQKTAAKYPTAQEVKSIAVCGNGVFAGTGEGVLVLAGDRFVDYARTPELKGVRSLLCDGTDLLIGAKAGLYVISMTSSLPARRIYEGEVNYSFVWRNALYIGTPGGFMRLGSGAPEPVEIGTLVQKSTPMKESWVKTCPYKINTAIRGVAGEGDKYLYLATPAGLIRLVDDEWCAEITGRQGLPYEDVLSVAVKDGVLWAGTSFGAARYDGKQWEYFQGAQYLLSERVSAIAADAPGSAWLATPKGVTHIEYKPMTLSEKAAYFEKATRERHLRYDLVSDSHLDKPGDLSTNRPFTNDNDGLWTAMYIAAECYRYAATKDPEARKYASDSLKAMIFLETVTEIPGLMARSIARPGEQVDNVKGDHPMQWDNWTADKQWRWKGDTSSDEVVGHYYAYAIYYDLVADEKEKDEIRAKIRRITDYIIENDYNLLDVDGKPTTYGKWNFYDNWRRFSPDRGLNSLEILSHLKVAYHITGDRKYQEACLDLALKKGYAKFTVNQKINIPGFINHSDDELAFLSYYPLLKYEDDPELLNYYRESIERSWRIEKPERSPLFNFIYASASPKAADFDLEGALFTLERISLDLVRWNHLNSRRADVQFKSAKGRFRERESKTPLPPDERTVMKWNGNPYQLDTGVGWQPTELMDTGIAGGGASEEAGTFWLLSYWMGRYYGYLAKD
;
A
#
# COMPACT_ATOMS: atom_id res chain seq x y z
N MET A 1 21.40 10.74 -73.93
CA MET A 1 21.98 9.85 -72.90
C MET A 1 22.15 10.63 -71.62
N LYS A 2 21.22 10.54 -70.70
CA LYS A 2 21.33 11.09 -69.37
C LYS A 2 20.89 10.01 -68.36
N THR A 3 21.85 9.47 -67.68
CA THR A 3 21.70 8.47 -66.63
C THR A 3 21.24 9.11 -65.31
N THR A 4 20.04 8.84 -64.90
CA THR A 4 19.50 9.21 -63.60
C THR A 4 19.91 8.18 -62.55
N LYS A 5 20.78 8.58 -61.61
CA LYS A 5 21.10 7.81 -60.41
C LYS A 5 19.96 7.96 -59.40
N LYS A 6 19.30 6.87 -59.08
CA LYS A 6 18.39 6.78 -57.92
C LYS A 6 19.23 6.63 -56.65
N LEU A 7 19.18 7.66 -55.79
CA LEU A 7 19.66 7.56 -54.41
C LEU A 7 18.57 6.82 -53.58
N ALA A 8 18.88 5.62 -53.14
CA ALA A 8 18.08 4.94 -52.12
C ALA A 8 18.50 5.46 -50.76
N ALA A 9 17.61 6.20 -50.08
CA ALA A 9 17.78 6.58 -48.69
C ALA A 9 17.51 5.37 -47.81
N LEU A 10 18.59 4.82 -47.25
CA LEU A 10 18.52 3.77 -46.24
C LEU A 10 18.15 4.43 -44.89
N VAL A 11 16.87 4.36 -44.51
CA VAL A 11 16.42 4.74 -43.18
C VAL A 11 16.83 3.62 -42.24
N LEU A 12 17.92 3.80 -41.50
CA LEU A 12 18.26 2.98 -40.37
C LEU A 12 17.25 3.27 -39.26
N PHE A 13 16.28 2.41 -39.07
CA PHE A 13 15.58 2.28 -37.81
C PHE A 13 16.58 1.70 -36.79
N LEU A 14 17.11 2.55 -35.94
CA LEU A 14 17.69 2.14 -34.66
C LEU A 14 16.52 1.60 -33.81
N ALA A 15 16.24 0.31 -33.96
CA ALA A 15 15.53 -0.43 -32.97
C ALA A 15 16.42 -0.42 -31.72
N CYS A 16 16.16 0.44 -30.76
CA CYS A 16 16.58 0.21 -29.41
C CYS A 16 15.99 -1.15 -29.02
N ALA A 17 16.83 -2.17 -29.03
CA ALA A 17 16.49 -3.46 -28.49
C ALA A 17 16.23 -3.23 -26.99
N TRP A 18 14.96 -3.08 -26.62
CA TRP A 18 14.52 -3.34 -25.27
C TRP A 18 14.87 -4.81 -25.01
N GLN A 19 15.90 -5.02 -24.23
CA GLN A 19 16.09 -6.33 -23.61
C GLN A 19 14.88 -6.52 -22.70
N PRO A 20 14.10 -7.60 -22.87
CA PRO A 20 13.09 -7.94 -21.87
C PRO A 20 13.84 -8.13 -20.55
N ALA A 21 13.59 -7.27 -19.59
CA ALA A 21 13.96 -7.54 -18.23
C ALA A 21 13.27 -8.87 -17.89
N PHE A 22 14.04 -9.90 -17.65
CA PHE A 22 13.54 -11.14 -17.05
C PHE A 22 12.74 -10.75 -15.81
N GLY A 23 11.65 -11.45 -15.50
CA GLY A 23 10.80 -11.18 -14.37
C GLY A 23 11.65 -10.96 -13.14
N LEU A 24 11.76 -9.69 -12.72
CA LEU A 24 12.64 -9.33 -11.61
C LEU A 24 11.97 -9.85 -10.34
N GLU A 25 12.63 -10.80 -9.70
CA GLU A 25 12.32 -11.15 -8.32
C GLU A 25 12.55 -9.92 -7.46
N PHE A 26 11.58 -9.60 -6.62
CA PHE A 26 11.68 -8.56 -5.60
C PHE A 26 11.52 -9.18 -4.22
N GLU A 27 11.96 -8.45 -3.20
CA GLU A 27 11.89 -8.90 -1.82
C GLU A 27 10.54 -8.52 -1.19
N GLN A 28 9.62 -9.49 -1.11
CA GLN A 28 8.33 -9.30 -0.44
C GLN A 28 8.47 -9.48 1.06
N LYS A 29 8.12 -8.45 1.84
CA LYS A 29 8.14 -8.53 3.30
C LYS A 29 6.90 -9.23 3.86
N THR A 30 7.12 -10.04 4.90
CA THR A 30 6.09 -10.74 5.67
C THR A 30 6.37 -10.61 7.16
N ALA A 31 5.34 -10.81 8.00
CA ALA A 31 5.46 -10.75 9.44
C ALA A 31 4.84 -12.00 10.09
N ALA A 32 5.66 -12.78 10.79
CA ALA A 32 5.20 -13.90 11.62
C ALA A 32 5.24 -13.51 13.10
N LYS A 33 4.14 -13.72 13.84
CA LYS A 33 3.94 -13.23 15.20
C LYS A 33 3.87 -14.38 16.19
N TYR A 34 4.66 -14.27 17.25
CA TYR A 34 4.80 -15.27 18.32
C TYR A 34 4.48 -14.63 19.67
N PRO A 35 3.21 -14.67 20.15
CA PRO A 35 2.82 -14.12 21.44
C PRO A 35 3.52 -14.85 22.59
N THR A 36 3.86 -14.11 23.64
CA THR A 36 4.43 -14.66 24.89
C THR A 36 3.65 -14.15 26.09
N ALA A 37 3.56 -14.99 27.14
CA ALA A 37 2.94 -14.57 28.39
C ALA A 37 3.82 -13.60 29.21
N GLN A 38 5.14 -13.58 28.92
CA GLN A 38 6.14 -12.78 29.60
C GLN A 38 6.64 -11.68 28.69
N GLU A 39 6.97 -10.52 29.26
CA GLU A 39 7.62 -9.43 28.53
C GLU A 39 8.99 -9.87 28.00
N VAL A 40 9.20 -9.77 26.69
CA VAL A 40 10.50 -10.05 26.06
C VAL A 40 11.35 -8.79 26.08
N LYS A 41 12.54 -8.89 26.69
CA LYS A 41 13.49 -7.77 26.87
C LYS A 41 14.70 -7.85 25.97
N SER A 42 15.04 -9.05 25.52
CA SER A 42 16.17 -9.29 24.62
C SER A 42 15.87 -10.47 23.72
N ILE A 43 16.56 -10.53 22.58
CA ILE A 43 16.39 -11.59 21.60
C ILE A 43 17.74 -11.85 20.90
N ALA A 44 18.03 -13.11 20.59
CA ALA A 44 19.18 -13.51 19.81
C ALA A 44 18.87 -14.72 18.92
N VAL A 45 19.47 -14.76 17.76
CA VAL A 45 19.54 -15.95 16.90
C VAL A 45 20.91 -16.58 17.07
N CYS A 46 20.98 -17.84 17.50
CA CYS A 46 22.24 -18.52 17.75
C CYS A 46 22.18 -19.99 17.27
N GLY A 47 23.05 -20.33 16.33
CA GLY A 47 22.92 -21.57 15.59
C GLY A 47 21.57 -21.61 14.84
N ASN A 48 20.81 -22.70 15.06
CA ASN A 48 19.46 -22.85 14.50
C ASN A 48 18.36 -22.43 15.51
N GLY A 49 18.71 -21.81 16.62
CA GLY A 49 17.76 -21.44 17.68
C GLY A 49 17.51 -19.95 17.75
N VAL A 50 16.24 -19.57 18.03
CA VAL A 50 15.85 -18.21 18.37
C VAL A 50 15.55 -18.17 19.87
N PHE A 51 16.23 -17.30 20.60
CA PHE A 51 16.16 -17.19 22.05
C PHE A 51 15.63 -15.84 22.46
N ALA A 52 14.67 -15.83 23.41
CA ALA A 52 14.08 -14.62 23.96
C ALA A 52 14.36 -14.54 25.47
N GLY A 53 14.91 -13.42 25.91
CA GLY A 53 15.20 -13.15 27.31
C GLY A 53 14.07 -12.40 27.99
N THR A 54 13.65 -12.90 29.17
CA THR A 54 12.54 -12.36 29.96
C THR A 54 12.96 -12.08 31.40
N GLY A 55 12.06 -11.51 32.20
CA GLY A 55 12.29 -11.38 33.65
C GLY A 55 12.42 -12.71 34.38
N GLU A 56 11.80 -13.78 33.86
CA GLU A 56 11.75 -15.10 34.49
C GLU A 56 12.79 -16.09 33.95
N GLY A 57 13.44 -15.77 32.82
CA GLY A 57 14.45 -16.64 32.24
C GLY A 57 14.65 -16.46 30.75
N VAL A 58 15.16 -17.51 30.10
CA VAL A 58 15.32 -17.59 28.66
C VAL A 58 14.27 -18.51 28.06
N LEU A 59 13.61 -18.06 27.01
CA LEU A 59 12.72 -18.85 26.18
C LEU A 59 13.44 -19.24 24.88
N VAL A 60 13.05 -20.35 24.27
CA VAL A 60 13.50 -20.78 22.96
C VAL A 60 12.29 -21.05 22.05
N LEU A 61 12.41 -20.69 20.79
CA LEU A 61 11.38 -20.97 19.79
C LEU A 61 11.35 -22.47 19.48
N ALA A 62 10.19 -23.10 19.69
CA ALA A 62 9.93 -24.51 19.40
C ALA A 62 8.67 -24.62 18.52
N GLY A 63 8.86 -24.81 17.23
CA GLY A 63 7.77 -24.77 16.26
C GLY A 63 7.18 -23.36 16.13
N ASP A 64 5.92 -23.19 16.54
CA ASP A 64 5.16 -21.94 16.43
C ASP A 64 5.07 -21.13 17.74
N ARG A 65 5.79 -21.53 18.79
CA ARG A 65 5.72 -20.87 20.11
C ARG A 65 7.04 -20.85 20.85
N PHE A 66 7.19 -19.88 21.74
CA PHE A 66 8.30 -19.82 22.67
C PHE A 66 8.01 -20.67 23.94
N VAL A 67 8.99 -21.47 24.35
CA VAL A 67 8.94 -22.31 25.54
C VAL A 67 10.18 -22.09 26.41
N ASP A 68 10.13 -22.45 27.70
CA ASP A 68 11.26 -22.31 28.64
C ASP A 68 12.50 -23.07 28.12
N TYR A 69 13.66 -22.41 28.16
CA TYR A 69 14.90 -23.04 27.75
C TYR A 69 15.50 -23.86 28.90
N ALA A 70 15.42 -25.15 28.80
CA ALA A 70 15.76 -26.10 29.88
C ALA A 70 17.22 -26.00 30.41
N ARG A 71 18.14 -25.37 29.62
CA ARG A 71 19.54 -25.20 30.05
C ARG A 71 19.79 -23.96 30.92
N THR A 72 18.74 -23.20 31.26
CA THR A 72 18.80 -21.96 32.04
C THR A 72 17.73 -21.93 33.16
N PRO A 73 17.48 -23.01 33.90
CA PRO A 73 16.30 -23.10 34.79
C PRO A 73 16.32 -22.11 35.98
N GLU A 74 17.50 -21.60 36.35
CA GLU A 74 17.66 -20.67 37.48
C GLU A 74 18.01 -19.24 37.09
N LEU A 75 18.17 -18.96 35.81
CA LEU A 75 18.52 -17.60 35.31
C LEU A 75 17.28 -16.71 35.30
N LYS A 76 17.29 -15.68 36.15
CA LYS A 76 16.23 -14.65 36.20
C LYS A 76 16.78 -13.26 35.89
N GLY A 77 15.86 -12.37 35.46
CA GLY A 77 16.18 -10.99 35.16
C GLY A 77 17.10 -10.84 33.93
N VAL A 78 16.83 -11.63 32.87
CA VAL A 78 17.59 -11.56 31.63
C VAL A 78 17.27 -10.25 30.92
N ARG A 79 18.33 -9.53 30.54
CA ARG A 79 18.24 -8.20 29.88
C ARG A 79 18.94 -8.15 28.54
N SER A 80 19.91 -9.03 28.32
CA SER A 80 20.69 -9.09 27.09
C SER A 80 20.90 -10.51 26.64
N LEU A 81 20.73 -10.76 25.35
CA LEU A 81 21.14 -11.98 24.66
C LEU A 81 22.01 -11.58 23.47
N LEU A 82 23.10 -12.30 23.28
CA LEU A 82 24.01 -12.11 22.15
C LEU A 82 24.53 -13.47 21.69
N CYS A 83 24.58 -13.71 20.40
CA CYS A 83 25.30 -14.84 19.83
C CYS A 83 26.71 -14.42 19.44
N ASP A 84 27.72 -15.10 19.95
CA ASP A 84 29.12 -14.92 19.56
C ASP A 84 29.66 -16.25 19.03
N GLY A 85 29.72 -16.39 17.74
CA GLY A 85 30.04 -17.65 17.08
C GLY A 85 29.03 -18.75 17.39
N THR A 86 29.44 -19.74 18.21
CA THR A 86 28.56 -20.84 18.66
C THR A 86 28.09 -20.69 20.10
N ASP A 87 28.39 -19.56 20.73
CA ASP A 87 28.08 -19.34 22.13
C ASP A 87 26.97 -18.31 22.31
N LEU A 88 25.94 -18.69 23.08
CA LEU A 88 24.91 -17.77 23.52
C LEU A 88 25.34 -17.11 24.84
N LEU A 89 25.55 -15.80 24.78
CA LEU A 89 25.86 -14.95 25.93
C LEU A 89 24.56 -14.40 26.50
N ILE A 90 24.39 -14.51 27.83
CA ILE A 90 23.17 -14.15 28.55
C ILE A 90 23.53 -13.14 29.65
N GLY A 91 23.20 -11.87 29.40
CA GLY A 91 23.32 -10.81 30.39
C GLY A 91 22.09 -10.75 31.31
N ALA A 92 22.34 -10.83 32.62
CA ALA A 92 21.29 -10.86 33.64
C ALA A 92 21.68 -9.97 34.83
N LYS A 93 20.75 -9.82 35.79
CA LYS A 93 20.99 -9.06 37.03
C LYS A 93 22.20 -9.62 37.85
N ALA A 94 22.42 -10.93 37.77
CA ALA A 94 23.46 -11.60 38.57
C ALA A 94 24.79 -11.75 37.84
N GLY A 95 24.88 -11.49 36.53
CA GLY A 95 26.11 -11.63 35.78
C GLY A 95 25.93 -11.81 34.29
N LEU A 96 27.07 -12.05 33.60
CA LEU A 96 27.09 -12.56 32.24
C LEU A 96 27.33 -14.07 32.27
N TYR A 97 26.51 -14.80 31.54
CA TYR A 97 26.59 -16.25 31.41
C TYR A 97 26.84 -16.64 29.96
N VAL A 98 27.48 -17.78 29.76
CA VAL A 98 27.75 -18.35 28.44
C VAL A 98 27.21 -19.77 28.36
N ILE A 99 26.57 -20.09 27.23
CA ILE A 99 26.14 -21.44 26.86
C ILE A 99 26.71 -21.74 25.49
N SER A 100 27.52 -22.77 25.37
CA SER A 100 27.93 -23.25 24.05
C SER A 100 26.82 -24.04 23.39
N MET A 101 26.45 -23.70 22.17
CA MET A 101 25.43 -24.38 21.40
C MET A 101 25.89 -25.74 20.86
N THR A 102 27.21 -25.98 20.86
CA THR A 102 27.83 -27.25 20.45
C THR A 102 28.00 -28.24 21.62
N SER A 103 27.68 -27.83 22.85
CA SER A 103 27.82 -28.62 24.08
C SER A 103 26.47 -28.77 24.78
N SER A 104 26.27 -29.84 25.56
CA SER A 104 25.09 -30.04 26.41
C SER A 104 25.26 -29.46 27.83
N LEU A 105 26.39 -28.82 28.11
CA LEU A 105 26.66 -28.28 29.45
C LEU A 105 25.71 -27.10 29.79
N PRO A 106 25.38 -26.91 31.10
CA PRO A 106 24.59 -25.79 31.57
C PRO A 106 25.31 -24.45 31.40
N ALA A 107 24.58 -23.35 31.59
CA ALA A 107 25.13 -22.00 31.58
C ALA A 107 26.28 -21.82 32.59
N ARG A 108 27.42 -21.25 32.17
CA ARG A 108 28.53 -20.91 33.00
C ARG A 108 28.64 -19.39 33.14
N ARG A 109 28.74 -18.89 34.39
CA ARG A 109 28.97 -17.48 34.68
C ARG A 109 30.39 -17.08 34.35
N ILE A 110 30.59 -16.03 33.57
CA ILE A 110 31.90 -15.47 33.18
C ILE A 110 32.18 -14.07 33.70
N TYR A 111 31.14 -13.38 34.21
CA TYR A 111 31.24 -12.07 34.86
C TYR A 111 30.22 -11.99 36.00
N GLU A 112 30.59 -11.33 37.10
CA GLU A 112 29.69 -11.09 38.25
C GLU A 112 29.34 -9.63 38.33
N GLY A 113 28.04 -9.33 38.44
CA GLY A 113 27.47 -7.99 38.44
C GLY A 113 26.42 -7.80 37.33
N GLU A 114 25.58 -6.80 37.49
CA GLU A 114 24.48 -6.54 36.58
C GLU A 114 24.95 -6.22 35.17
N VAL A 115 24.40 -6.92 34.16
CA VAL A 115 24.67 -6.71 32.74
C VAL A 115 23.38 -6.33 32.03
N ASN A 116 23.34 -5.12 31.49
CA ASN A 116 22.17 -4.56 30.80
C ASN A 116 22.17 -4.86 29.30
N TYR A 117 23.34 -4.89 28.68
CA TYR A 117 23.54 -5.30 27.27
C TYR A 117 24.95 -5.82 27.06
N SER A 118 25.14 -6.58 25.97
CA SER A 118 26.41 -7.12 25.52
C SER A 118 26.51 -6.98 24.00
N PHE A 119 27.71 -6.72 23.49
CA PHE A 119 28.00 -6.62 22.06
C PHE A 119 29.43 -7.00 21.78
N VAL A 120 29.71 -7.46 20.57
CA VAL A 120 31.04 -7.72 20.06
C VAL A 120 31.40 -6.61 19.08
N TRP A 121 32.61 -6.06 19.22
CA TRP A 121 33.18 -5.10 18.30
C TRP A 121 34.69 -5.23 18.25
N ARG A 122 35.29 -5.24 17.03
CA ARG A 122 36.72 -5.43 16.82
C ARG A 122 37.26 -6.66 17.55
N ASN A 123 36.57 -7.78 17.41
CA ASN A 123 36.90 -9.06 18.05
C ASN A 123 37.00 -8.99 19.57
N ALA A 124 36.41 -8.01 20.22
CA ALA A 124 36.34 -7.90 21.68
C ALA A 124 34.91 -7.89 22.15
N LEU A 125 34.64 -8.57 23.26
CA LEU A 125 33.38 -8.57 23.95
C LEU A 125 33.28 -7.37 24.90
N TYR A 126 32.21 -6.63 24.80
CA TYR A 126 31.86 -5.51 25.67
C TYR A 126 30.54 -5.77 26.38
N ILE A 127 30.46 -5.28 27.62
CA ILE A 127 29.22 -5.27 28.38
C ILE A 127 28.88 -3.88 28.89
N GLY A 128 27.58 -3.56 28.89
CA GLY A 128 27.05 -2.38 29.57
C GLY A 128 26.52 -2.74 30.95
N THR A 129 27.05 -2.07 31.96
CA THR A 129 26.68 -2.24 33.37
C THR A 129 26.05 -0.94 33.90
N PRO A 130 25.43 -0.92 35.11
CA PRO A 130 25.01 0.34 35.74
C PRO A 130 26.15 1.34 35.95
N GLY A 131 27.38 0.86 36.03
CA GLY A 131 28.59 1.69 36.21
C GLY A 131 29.27 2.15 34.93
N GLY A 132 28.71 1.77 33.75
CA GLY A 132 29.30 2.09 32.44
C GLY A 132 29.69 0.87 31.62
N PHE A 133 30.46 1.09 30.57
CA PHE A 133 30.94 0.02 29.68
C PHE A 133 32.21 -0.65 30.23
N MET A 134 32.29 -1.94 30.01
CA MET A 134 33.48 -2.73 30.31
C MET A 134 33.86 -3.62 29.13
N ARG A 135 35.15 -3.72 28.83
CA ARG A 135 35.72 -4.67 27.90
C ARG A 135 36.09 -5.94 28.65
N LEU A 136 35.61 -7.07 28.14
CA LEU A 136 35.97 -8.38 28.66
C LEU A 136 37.06 -9.02 27.81
N GLY A 137 38.20 -9.37 28.45
CA GLY A 137 39.32 -10.08 27.84
C GLY A 137 39.72 -11.30 28.67
N SER A 138 40.92 -11.82 28.44
CA SER A 138 41.50 -12.92 29.23
C SER A 138 41.93 -12.50 30.64
N GLY A 139 41.96 -11.19 30.95
CA GLY A 139 42.29 -10.60 32.23
C GLY A 139 41.07 -10.09 33.02
N ALA A 140 41.33 -9.21 34.01
CA ALA A 140 40.25 -8.51 34.71
C ALA A 140 39.45 -7.62 33.73
N PRO A 141 38.13 -7.43 33.95
CA PRO A 141 37.32 -6.55 33.13
C PRO A 141 37.87 -5.09 33.18
N GLU A 142 38.04 -4.49 32.03
CA GLU A 142 38.59 -3.14 31.90
C GLU A 142 37.44 -2.13 31.63
N PRO A 143 37.30 -1.07 32.46
CA PRO A 143 36.34 0.00 32.18
C PRO A 143 36.69 0.73 30.87
N VAL A 144 35.69 1.02 30.05
CA VAL A 144 35.84 1.70 28.79
C VAL A 144 34.87 2.90 28.75
N GLU A 145 35.45 4.09 28.56
CA GLU A 145 34.65 5.25 28.22
C GLU A 145 34.38 5.26 26.71
N ILE A 146 33.12 5.12 26.27
CA ILE A 146 32.79 5.22 24.86
C ILE A 146 33.21 6.58 24.29
N GLY A 147 33.22 7.63 25.12
CA GLY A 147 33.79 8.95 24.75
C GLY A 147 35.28 8.94 24.44
N THR A 148 36.08 7.97 24.97
CA THR A 148 37.49 7.85 24.67
C THR A 148 37.78 7.13 23.35
N LEU A 149 36.84 6.38 22.84
CA LEU A 149 36.93 5.79 21.49
C LEU A 149 36.87 6.89 20.40
N VAL A 150 36.33 8.07 20.73
CA VAL A 150 36.23 9.24 19.84
C VAL A 150 37.43 10.22 20.01
N GLN A 151 38.23 10.12 21.08
CA GLN A 151 39.22 11.13 21.43
C GLN A 151 40.60 11.01 20.73
N LYS A 152 40.82 10.02 19.87
CA LYS A 152 42.09 9.85 19.17
C LYS A 152 42.14 10.45 17.77
N SER A 153 41.23 11.33 17.40
CA SER A 153 41.23 11.93 16.06
C SER A 153 42.11 13.16 15.97
N THR A 154 42.98 13.17 14.99
CA THR A 154 43.75 14.35 14.54
C THR A 154 42.75 15.43 14.06
N PRO A 155 42.98 16.73 14.34
CA PRO A 155 42.04 17.77 13.94
C PRO A 155 41.92 17.85 12.41
N MET A 156 40.83 17.42 11.86
CA MET A 156 40.43 17.70 10.48
C MET A 156 39.85 19.11 10.38
N LYS A 157 40.09 19.76 9.25
CA LYS A 157 39.71 21.15 8.97
C LYS A 157 38.29 21.51 9.42
N GLU A 158 38.15 22.58 10.16
CA GLU A 158 36.98 23.09 10.92
C GLU A 158 35.62 23.17 10.17
N SER A 159 35.56 22.97 8.86
CA SER A 159 34.33 23.14 8.10
C SER A 159 33.38 21.93 8.07
N TRP A 160 33.81 20.75 8.52
CA TRP A 160 33.06 19.48 8.42
C TRP A 160 32.60 18.90 9.77
N VAL A 161 33.06 19.45 10.90
CA VAL A 161 32.91 18.88 12.26
C VAL A 161 31.80 19.56 13.04
N LYS A 162 30.70 19.95 12.44
CA LYS A 162 29.66 20.73 13.16
C LYS A 162 28.62 19.92 13.94
N THR A 163 28.67 18.61 14.03
CA THR A 163 27.52 17.85 14.55
C THR A 163 27.82 16.71 15.52
N CYS A 164 29.06 16.48 15.92
CA CYS A 164 29.31 15.51 16.98
C CYS A 164 29.58 16.19 18.31
N PRO A 165 28.76 15.97 19.35
CA PRO A 165 29.13 16.39 20.69
C PRO A 165 30.35 15.58 21.13
N TYR A 166 31.45 16.24 21.43
CA TYR A 166 32.70 15.63 21.97
C TYR A 166 32.49 14.83 23.27
N LYS A 167 31.28 14.83 23.81
CA LYS A 167 30.84 13.99 24.93
C LYS A 167 29.42 13.50 24.62
N ILE A 168 29.25 12.17 24.58
CA ILE A 168 27.93 11.55 24.52
C ILE A 168 27.30 11.70 25.92
N ASN A 169 26.56 12.77 26.12
CA ASN A 169 25.88 13.08 27.40
C ASN A 169 24.44 12.54 27.41
N THR A 170 24.17 11.43 26.73
CA THR A 170 22.86 10.82 26.67
C THR A 170 22.91 9.36 27.07
N ALA A 171 21.78 8.82 27.54
CA ALA A 171 21.70 7.40 27.88
C ALA A 171 21.85 6.54 26.62
N ILE A 172 22.74 5.56 26.66
CA ILE A 172 22.86 4.55 25.63
C ILE A 172 21.99 3.37 26.03
N ARG A 173 21.08 2.97 25.13
CA ARG A 173 20.09 1.93 25.36
C ARG A 173 20.37 0.63 24.61
N GLY A 174 21.18 0.70 23.58
CA GLY A 174 21.61 -0.44 22.76
C GLY A 174 22.83 -0.09 21.94
N VAL A 175 23.60 -1.10 21.60
CA VAL A 175 24.84 -0.97 20.80
C VAL A 175 24.88 -2.09 19.78
N ALA A 176 25.27 -1.78 18.54
CA ALA A 176 25.54 -2.76 17.50
C ALA A 176 26.79 -2.37 16.69
N GLY A 177 27.69 -3.33 16.48
CA GLY A 177 28.87 -3.17 15.64
C GLY A 177 28.67 -3.75 14.25
N GLU A 178 29.24 -3.08 13.24
CA GLU A 178 29.29 -3.58 11.87
C GLU A 178 30.73 -3.62 11.40
N GLY A 179 31.25 -4.84 11.37
CA GLY A 179 32.68 -5.07 11.15
C GLY A 179 33.53 -4.31 12.18
N ASP A 180 34.70 -3.86 11.73
CA ASP A 180 35.62 -3.07 12.58
C ASP A 180 35.37 -1.55 12.41
N LYS A 181 34.53 -1.15 11.49
CA LYS A 181 34.41 0.23 11.03
C LYS A 181 33.29 1.03 11.70
N TYR A 182 32.11 0.46 11.87
CA TYR A 182 30.95 1.17 12.36
C TYR A 182 30.49 0.66 13.72
N LEU A 183 30.13 1.58 14.61
CA LEU A 183 29.45 1.28 15.85
C LEU A 183 28.21 2.18 15.95
N TYR A 184 27.04 1.59 16.14
CA TYR A 184 25.77 2.28 16.28
C TYR A 184 25.32 2.27 17.73
N LEU A 185 24.90 3.43 18.23
CA LEU A 185 24.42 3.62 19.60
C LEU A 185 22.95 4.08 19.55
N ALA A 186 22.08 3.32 20.18
CA ALA A 186 20.67 3.68 20.36
C ALA A 186 20.53 4.68 21.52
N THR A 187 19.86 5.82 21.29
CA THR A 187 19.68 6.88 22.28
C THR A 187 18.22 7.37 22.33
N PRO A 188 17.81 8.12 23.37
CA PRO A 188 16.50 8.79 23.40
C PRO A 188 16.28 9.86 22.32
N ALA A 189 17.31 10.25 21.58
CA ALA A 189 17.30 11.31 20.60
C ALA A 189 17.85 10.87 19.23
N GLY A 190 17.62 9.63 18.85
CA GLY A 190 18.07 9.04 17.59
C GLY A 190 19.18 8.03 17.76
N LEU A 191 19.88 7.76 16.67
CA LEU A 191 21.05 6.91 16.63
C LEU A 191 22.32 7.76 16.50
N ILE A 192 23.39 7.32 17.13
CA ILE A 192 24.74 7.85 16.89
C ILE A 192 25.54 6.77 16.17
N ARG A 193 26.10 7.09 15.01
CA ARG A 193 27.03 6.22 14.28
C ARG A 193 28.46 6.71 14.46
N LEU A 194 29.30 5.89 15.08
CA LEU A 194 30.73 6.10 15.16
C LEU A 194 31.44 5.43 13.98
N VAL A 195 32.48 6.07 13.44
CA VAL A 195 33.23 5.61 12.27
C VAL A 195 34.70 5.63 12.59
N ASP A 196 35.34 4.48 12.64
CA ASP A 196 36.81 4.31 12.81
C ASP A 196 37.42 5.08 13.99
N ASP A 197 36.64 5.30 15.06
CA ASP A 197 37.01 6.14 16.22
C ASP A 197 37.28 7.63 15.91
N GLU A 198 37.09 8.04 14.65
CA GLU A 198 37.52 9.37 14.20
C GLU A 198 36.42 10.38 14.15
N TRP A 199 35.19 9.94 13.90
CA TRP A 199 34.05 10.87 13.82
C TRP A 199 32.71 10.17 13.98
N CYS A 200 31.68 10.93 14.32
CA CYS A 200 30.33 10.42 14.47
C CYS A 200 29.31 11.19 13.63
N ALA A 201 28.20 10.54 13.36
CA ALA A 201 27.04 11.13 12.72
C ALA A 201 25.79 10.82 13.54
N GLU A 202 24.92 11.82 13.70
CA GLU A 202 23.59 11.62 14.25
C GLU A 202 22.63 11.20 13.15
N ILE A 203 21.79 10.21 13.45
CA ILE A 203 20.70 9.76 12.58
C ILE A 203 19.39 10.03 13.32
N THR A 204 18.66 11.01 12.81
CA THR A 204 17.40 11.52 13.38
C THR A 204 16.32 11.56 12.30
N GLY A 205 15.18 12.18 12.55
CA GLY A 205 14.16 12.40 11.56
C GLY A 205 14.64 13.16 10.33
N ARG A 206 15.68 13.98 10.45
CA ARG A 206 16.31 14.67 9.31
C ARG A 206 17.00 13.72 8.34
N GLN A 207 17.47 12.58 8.82
CA GLN A 207 18.06 11.50 8.02
C GLN A 207 17.06 10.39 7.70
N GLY A 208 15.77 10.62 8.02
CA GLY A 208 14.68 9.71 7.70
C GLY A 208 14.31 8.70 8.79
N LEU A 209 14.88 8.80 10.00
CA LEU A 209 14.49 7.93 11.12
C LEU A 209 13.08 8.30 11.60
N PRO A 210 12.08 7.41 11.52
CA PRO A 210 10.67 7.77 11.81
C PRO A 210 10.42 8.20 13.26
N TYR A 211 11.09 7.57 14.24
CA TYR A 211 11.00 7.89 15.66
C TYR A 211 12.37 7.95 16.30
N GLU A 212 12.63 9.02 17.06
CA GLU A 212 13.95 9.31 17.63
C GLU A 212 14.19 8.67 19.00
N ASP A 213 13.14 8.23 19.71
CA ASP A 213 13.27 7.51 20.99
C ASP A 213 13.66 6.05 20.73
N VAL A 214 14.95 5.81 20.42
CA VAL A 214 15.48 4.50 20.04
C VAL A 214 15.83 3.69 21.28
N LEU A 215 15.35 2.45 21.32
CA LEU A 215 15.51 1.51 22.44
C LEU A 215 16.53 0.42 22.15
N SER A 216 16.62 0.01 20.89
CA SER A 216 17.48 -1.09 20.45
C SER A 216 17.99 -0.84 19.03
N VAL A 217 19.12 -1.45 18.70
CA VAL A 217 19.74 -1.37 17.37
C VAL A 217 20.37 -2.70 17.03
N ALA A 218 20.26 -3.10 15.78
CA ALA A 218 20.97 -4.24 15.21
C ALA A 218 21.44 -3.87 13.80
N VAL A 219 22.55 -4.46 13.36
CA VAL A 219 23.06 -4.29 12.01
C VAL A 219 23.62 -5.61 11.52
N LYS A 220 23.32 -5.94 10.28
CA LYS A 220 23.84 -7.13 9.61
C LYS A 220 23.88 -6.91 8.11
N ASP A 221 25.01 -7.23 7.48
CA ASP A 221 25.21 -7.16 6.02
C ASP A 221 24.85 -5.79 5.41
N GLY A 222 25.14 -4.69 6.12
CA GLY A 222 24.84 -3.31 5.70
C GLY A 222 23.40 -2.86 5.96
N VAL A 223 22.54 -3.73 6.48
CA VAL A 223 21.15 -3.38 6.84
C VAL A 223 21.07 -3.02 8.31
N LEU A 224 20.63 -1.80 8.59
CA LEU A 224 20.46 -1.26 9.94
C LEU A 224 18.99 -1.38 10.37
N TRP A 225 18.78 -1.91 11.58
CA TRP A 225 17.49 -1.95 12.25
C TRP A 225 17.51 -1.10 13.52
N ALA A 226 16.46 -0.32 13.73
CA ALA A 226 16.24 0.48 14.94
C ALA A 226 14.89 0.12 15.57
N GLY A 227 14.89 -0.38 16.79
CA GLY A 227 13.69 -0.55 17.59
C GLY A 227 13.45 0.69 18.41
N THR A 228 12.23 1.23 18.36
CA THR A 228 11.88 2.48 19.03
C THR A 228 10.79 2.27 20.07
N SER A 229 10.44 3.33 20.80
CA SER A 229 9.27 3.31 21.68
C SER A 229 7.96 3.22 20.88
N PHE A 230 8.02 3.41 19.55
CA PHE A 230 6.85 3.40 18.67
C PHE A 230 7.19 2.79 17.30
N GLY A 231 7.27 1.46 17.26
CA GLY A 231 7.59 0.70 16.07
C GLY A 231 9.08 0.42 15.87
N ALA A 232 9.40 -0.17 14.73
CA ALA A 232 10.77 -0.41 14.28
C ALA A 232 11.02 0.24 12.92
N ALA A 233 12.27 0.58 12.65
CA ALA A 233 12.70 1.11 11.36
C ALA A 233 13.87 0.29 10.81
N ARG A 234 13.87 0.09 9.49
CA ARG A 234 14.91 -0.60 8.73
C ARG A 234 15.50 0.36 7.69
N TYR A 235 16.82 0.36 7.58
CA TYR A 235 17.53 1.13 6.57
C TYR A 235 18.46 0.19 5.77
N ASP A 236 18.26 0.13 4.47
CA ASP A 236 19.00 -0.74 3.55
C ASP A 236 20.20 -0.05 2.86
N GLY A 237 20.58 1.12 3.35
CA GLY A 237 21.60 1.97 2.73
C GLY A 237 21.04 2.99 1.73
N LYS A 238 19.78 2.88 1.32
CA LYS A 238 19.11 3.76 0.37
C LYS A 238 17.87 4.41 0.95
N GLN A 239 16.99 3.63 1.57
CA GLN A 239 15.70 4.09 2.08
C GLN A 239 15.39 3.51 3.46
N TRP A 240 14.57 4.25 4.21
CA TRP A 240 13.98 3.77 5.44
C TRP A 240 12.66 3.07 5.17
N GLU A 241 12.40 2.01 5.92
CA GLU A 241 11.11 1.35 6.04
C GLU A 241 10.65 1.40 7.48
N TYR A 242 9.35 1.57 7.68
CA TYR A 242 8.77 1.68 9.00
C TYR A 242 7.78 0.54 9.26
N PHE A 243 7.89 -0.08 10.43
CA PHE A 243 7.06 -1.21 10.89
C PHE A 243 6.34 -0.80 12.15
N GLN A 244 5.02 -0.72 12.08
CA GLN A 244 4.17 -0.30 13.20
C GLN A 244 2.84 -1.06 13.19
N GLY A 245 2.10 -0.92 14.29
CA GLY A 245 0.73 -1.42 14.42
C GLY A 245 0.61 -2.92 14.41
N ALA A 246 -0.62 -3.37 14.54
CA ALA A 246 -0.93 -4.79 14.61
C ALA A 246 -0.64 -5.54 13.29
N GLN A 247 -0.44 -4.83 12.18
CA GLN A 247 0.05 -5.43 10.94
C GLN A 247 1.39 -6.12 11.13
N TYR A 248 2.33 -5.47 11.80
CA TYR A 248 3.71 -5.97 11.94
C TYR A 248 4.08 -6.37 13.37
N LEU A 249 3.48 -5.76 14.39
CA LEU A 249 3.95 -5.89 15.76
C LEU A 249 2.83 -6.36 16.70
N LEU A 250 3.22 -7.10 17.74
CA LEU A 250 2.34 -7.43 18.85
C LEU A 250 2.16 -6.26 19.84
N SER A 251 3.10 -5.32 19.85
CA SER A 251 3.08 -4.07 20.62
C SER A 251 4.04 -3.08 20.01
N GLU A 252 3.73 -1.76 20.10
CA GLU A 252 4.52 -0.70 19.47
C GLU A 252 5.95 -0.57 20.01
N ARG A 253 6.17 -0.91 21.28
CA ARG A 253 7.47 -0.79 21.91
C ARG A 253 8.39 -1.95 21.49
N VAL A 254 9.43 -1.67 20.72
CA VAL A 254 10.42 -2.67 20.28
C VAL A 254 11.66 -2.60 21.17
N SER A 255 11.70 -3.50 22.16
CA SER A 255 12.74 -3.50 23.21
C SER A 255 14.06 -4.09 22.77
N ALA A 256 14.07 -5.02 21.83
CA ALA A 256 15.27 -5.64 21.29
C ALA A 256 15.08 -6.11 19.85
N ILE A 257 16.18 -6.23 19.12
CA ILE A 257 16.21 -6.69 17.73
C ILE A 257 17.38 -7.67 17.55
N ALA A 258 17.13 -8.76 16.81
CA ALA A 258 18.16 -9.65 16.30
C ALA A 258 18.01 -9.79 14.78
N ALA A 259 18.95 -9.25 14.03
CA ALA A 259 19.01 -9.43 12.57
C ALA A 259 19.56 -10.83 12.26
N ASP A 260 18.87 -11.59 11.40
CA ASP A 260 19.23 -12.99 11.11
C ASP A 260 19.66 -13.24 9.66
N ALA A 261 18.86 -12.87 8.68
CA ALA A 261 19.19 -12.98 7.25
C ALA A 261 19.32 -11.59 6.62
N PRO A 262 19.89 -11.45 5.42
CA PRO A 262 19.94 -10.15 4.76
C PRO A 262 18.56 -9.50 4.73
N GLY A 263 18.44 -8.35 5.41
CA GLY A 263 17.19 -7.60 5.48
C GLY A 263 16.16 -8.08 6.51
N SER A 264 16.22 -9.30 7.02
CA SER A 264 15.29 -9.89 7.98
C SER A 264 15.69 -9.64 9.44
N ALA A 265 14.71 -9.62 10.35
CA ALA A 265 14.98 -9.46 11.79
C ALA A 265 13.85 -9.98 12.68
N TRP A 266 14.25 -10.40 13.89
CA TRP A 266 13.37 -10.72 15.01
C TRP A 266 13.22 -9.49 15.90
N LEU A 267 11.97 -9.06 16.11
CA LEU A 267 11.61 -7.87 16.88
C LEU A 267 10.95 -8.29 18.18
N ALA A 268 11.58 -7.97 19.30
CA ALA A 268 11.04 -8.28 20.63
C ALA A 268 10.19 -7.12 21.14
N THR A 269 9.00 -7.44 21.66
CA THR A 269 8.06 -6.50 22.27
C THR A 269 7.57 -7.01 23.62
N PRO A 270 6.92 -6.17 24.45
CA PRO A 270 6.34 -6.64 25.72
C PRO A 270 5.31 -7.76 25.56
N LYS A 271 4.68 -7.91 24.39
CA LYS A 271 3.63 -8.92 24.15
C LYS A 271 4.10 -10.13 23.35
N GLY A 272 5.38 -10.21 23.04
CA GLY A 272 5.96 -11.32 22.28
C GLY A 272 6.95 -10.88 21.22
N VAL A 273 7.19 -11.73 20.27
CA VAL A 273 8.20 -11.56 19.22
C VAL A 273 7.53 -11.56 17.85
N THR A 274 8.01 -10.71 16.95
CA THR A 274 7.66 -10.76 15.54
C THR A 274 8.91 -11.02 14.70
N HIS A 275 8.81 -11.92 13.73
CA HIS A 275 9.83 -12.12 12.72
C HIS A 275 9.41 -11.40 11.44
N ILE A 276 10.17 -10.40 11.03
CA ILE A 276 10.04 -9.74 9.74
C ILE A 276 10.97 -10.43 8.76
N GLU A 277 10.40 -11.03 7.72
CA GLU A 277 11.16 -11.74 6.68
C GLU A 277 10.97 -11.05 5.34
N TYR A 278 12.03 -11.08 4.55
CA TYR A 278 12.04 -10.70 3.15
C TYR A 278 12.23 -11.96 2.31
N LYS A 279 11.25 -12.25 1.44
CA LYS A 279 11.24 -13.46 0.61
C LYS A 279 11.19 -13.08 -0.86
N PRO A 280 12.01 -13.70 -1.71
CA PRO A 280 11.92 -13.52 -3.15
C PRO A 280 10.49 -13.81 -3.62
N MET A 281 9.96 -12.95 -4.47
CA MET A 281 8.64 -13.10 -5.08
C MET A 281 8.64 -12.40 -6.45
N THR A 282 7.91 -12.97 -7.41
CA THR A 282 7.64 -12.32 -8.69
C THR A 282 6.29 -11.60 -8.66
N LEU A 283 6.07 -10.64 -9.57
CA LEU A 283 4.76 -10.01 -9.72
C LEU A 283 3.68 -11.00 -10.14
N SER A 284 4.04 -12.05 -10.87
CA SER A 284 3.13 -13.14 -11.25
C SER A 284 2.64 -13.95 -10.05
N GLU A 285 3.54 -14.31 -9.14
CA GLU A 285 3.19 -14.99 -7.89
C GLU A 285 2.30 -14.11 -7.00
N LYS A 286 2.60 -12.81 -6.95
CA LYS A 286 1.77 -11.84 -6.23
C LYS A 286 0.39 -11.67 -6.86
N ALA A 287 0.28 -11.71 -8.20
CA ALA A 287 -1.00 -11.72 -8.89
C ALA A 287 -1.81 -12.97 -8.55
N ALA A 288 -1.19 -14.15 -8.56
CA ALA A 288 -1.84 -15.40 -8.17
C ALA A 288 -2.33 -15.38 -6.71
N TYR A 289 -1.56 -14.76 -5.80
CA TYR A 289 -1.97 -14.57 -4.41
C TYR A 289 -3.23 -13.69 -4.30
N PHE A 290 -3.25 -12.53 -4.96
CA PHE A 290 -4.41 -11.62 -4.90
C PHE A 290 -5.62 -12.18 -5.64
N GLU A 291 -5.43 -12.91 -6.75
CA GLU A 291 -6.51 -13.62 -7.42
C GLU A 291 -7.19 -14.63 -6.49
N LYS A 292 -6.38 -15.48 -5.84
CA LYS A 292 -6.88 -16.45 -4.87
C LYS A 292 -7.63 -15.77 -3.73
N ALA A 293 -7.04 -14.71 -3.14
CA ALA A 293 -7.67 -13.96 -2.05
C ALA A 293 -9.01 -13.35 -2.47
N THR A 294 -9.09 -12.75 -3.66
CA THR A 294 -10.30 -12.19 -4.23
C THR A 294 -11.40 -13.25 -4.36
N ARG A 295 -11.06 -14.41 -4.94
CA ARG A 295 -12.03 -15.51 -5.14
C ARG A 295 -12.52 -16.11 -3.84
N GLU A 296 -11.66 -16.26 -2.85
CA GLU A 296 -11.99 -16.91 -1.57
C GLU A 296 -12.74 -16.01 -0.59
N ARG A 297 -12.46 -14.68 -0.61
CA ARG A 297 -12.90 -13.80 0.49
C ARG A 297 -13.66 -12.55 0.07
N HIS A 298 -13.65 -12.18 -1.22
CA HIS A 298 -14.16 -10.88 -1.65
C HIS A 298 -15.30 -10.94 -2.67
N LEU A 299 -15.80 -12.12 -3.00
CA LEU A 299 -16.94 -12.26 -3.91
C LEU A 299 -18.22 -12.53 -3.17
N ARG A 300 -19.24 -11.70 -3.45
CA ARG A 300 -20.61 -11.85 -3.01
C ARG A 300 -21.52 -11.78 -4.22
N TYR A 301 -22.14 -12.90 -4.60
CA TYR A 301 -22.93 -13.03 -5.82
C TYR A 301 -22.14 -12.69 -7.10
N ASP A 302 -20.84 -13.04 -7.14
CA ASP A 302 -19.86 -12.68 -8.17
C ASP A 302 -19.60 -11.16 -8.31
N LEU A 303 -20.12 -10.34 -7.42
CA LEU A 303 -19.73 -8.94 -7.22
C LEU A 303 -18.57 -8.85 -6.24
N VAL A 304 -17.61 -7.97 -6.54
CA VAL A 304 -16.49 -7.70 -5.66
C VAL A 304 -16.94 -6.79 -4.51
N SER A 305 -16.57 -7.18 -3.29
CA SER A 305 -16.80 -6.40 -2.07
C SER A 305 -15.57 -6.43 -1.17
N ASP A 306 -15.49 -5.50 -0.25
CA ASP A 306 -14.57 -5.62 0.87
C ASP A 306 -15.09 -6.70 1.84
N SER A 307 -14.20 -7.28 2.64
CA SER A 307 -14.53 -8.31 3.60
C SER A 307 -14.46 -7.76 5.02
N HIS A 308 -15.53 -7.94 5.81
CA HIS A 308 -15.52 -7.68 7.24
C HIS A 308 -14.89 -8.86 7.99
N LEU A 309 -14.15 -8.59 9.04
CA LEU A 309 -13.53 -9.58 9.92
C LEU A 309 -14.19 -9.52 11.28
N ASP A 310 -14.84 -10.63 11.72
CA ASP A 310 -15.49 -10.70 13.04
C ASP A 310 -14.46 -10.61 14.18
N LYS A 311 -13.22 -11.05 13.92
CA LYS A 311 -12.08 -10.86 14.79
C LYS A 311 -11.01 -10.06 14.04
N PRO A 312 -10.59 -8.91 14.57
CA PRO A 312 -9.60 -8.07 13.93
C PRO A 312 -8.34 -8.84 13.49
N GLY A 313 -8.03 -8.77 12.19
CA GLY A 313 -6.87 -9.42 11.57
C GLY A 313 -6.97 -10.94 11.38
N ASP A 314 -8.05 -11.57 11.79
CA ASP A 314 -8.26 -13.01 11.61
C ASP A 314 -9.05 -13.26 10.31
N LEU A 315 -8.33 -13.49 9.21
CA LEU A 315 -8.91 -13.72 7.88
C LEU A 315 -9.84 -14.94 7.82
N SER A 316 -9.73 -15.87 8.77
CA SER A 316 -10.64 -17.04 8.85
C SER A 316 -12.07 -16.66 9.27
N THR A 317 -12.24 -15.45 9.80
CA THR A 317 -13.53 -14.90 10.25
C THR A 317 -14.14 -13.94 9.23
N ASN A 318 -13.64 -13.95 7.98
CA ASN A 318 -14.09 -13.05 6.94
C ASN A 318 -15.55 -13.27 6.55
N ARG A 319 -16.21 -12.17 6.23
CA ARG A 319 -17.53 -12.14 5.60
C ARG A 319 -17.55 -11.06 4.53
N PRO A 320 -17.75 -11.41 3.23
CA PRO A 320 -17.99 -10.42 2.20
C PRO A 320 -19.24 -9.60 2.58
N PHE A 321 -19.16 -8.29 2.39
CA PHE A 321 -20.20 -7.37 2.85
C PHE A 321 -20.59 -6.40 1.74
N THR A 322 -21.82 -5.84 1.79
CA THR A 322 -22.24 -4.83 0.83
C THR A 322 -21.28 -3.64 0.86
N ASN A 323 -20.92 -3.15 -0.32
CA ASN A 323 -20.09 -1.97 -0.44
C ASN A 323 -20.93 -0.76 -0.86
N ASP A 324 -20.32 0.40 -0.89
CA ASP A 324 -20.99 1.60 -1.35
C ASP A 324 -21.30 1.53 -2.85
N ASN A 325 -20.39 0.95 -3.65
CA ASN A 325 -20.49 0.81 -5.10
C ASN A 325 -19.96 -0.56 -5.56
N ASP A 326 -20.72 -1.64 -5.39
CA ASP A 326 -20.29 -2.99 -5.76
C ASP A 326 -19.93 -3.09 -7.25
N GLY A 327 -20.62 -2.34 -8.12
CA GLY A 327 -20.34 -2.36 -9.57
C GLY A 327 -19.03 -1.70 -9.94
N LEU A 328 -18.61 -0.60 -9.29
CA LEU A 328 -17.30 0.01 -9.56
C LEU A 328 -16.16 -0.96 -9.25
N TRP A 329 -16.19 -1.58 -8.06
CA TRP A 329 -15.14 -2.53 -7.65
C TRP A 329 -15.14 -3.79 -8.50
N THR A 330 -16.34 -4.26 -8.89
CA THR A 330 -16.47 -5.39 -9.82
C THR A 330 -15.95 -5.05 -11.21
N ALA A 331 -16.13 -3.81 -11.67
CA ALA A 331 -15.62 -3.36 -12.96
C ALA A 331 -14.09 -3.46 -13.05
N MET A 332 -13.37 -3.16 -11.96
CA MET A 332 -11.92 -3.32 -11.90
C MET A 332 -11.49 -4.77 -12.03
N TYR A 333 -12.22 -5.68 -11.39
CA TYR A 333 -11.94 -7.12 -11.51
C TYR A 333 -12.26 -7.66 -12.90
N ILE A 334 -13.41 -7.30 -13.48
CA ILE A 334 -13.75 -7.67 -14.86
C ILE A 334 -12.66 -7.20 -15.82
N ALA A 335 -12.22 -5.95 -15.71
CA ALA A 335 -11.16 -5.41 -16.56
C ALA A 335 -9.81 -6.12 -16.35
N ALA A 336 -9.45 -6.44 -15.11
CA ALA A 336 -8.26 -7.21 -14.79
C ALA A 336 -8.28 -8.59 -15.50
N GLU A 337 -9.39 -9.31 -15.37
CA GLU A 337 -9.55 -10.64 -15.98
C GLU A 337 -9.64 -10.56 -17.51
N CYS A 338 -10.21 -9.50 -18.08
CA CYS A 338 -10.17 -9.26 -19.51
C CYS A 338 -8.74 -9.06 -20.03
N TYR A 339 -7.94 -8.25 -19.34
CA TYR A 339 -6.52 -8.07 -19.70
C TYR A 339 -5.72 -9.35 -19.49
N ARG A 340 -5.99 -10.09 -18.41
CA ARG A 340 -5.37 -11.42 -18.17
C ARG A 340 -5.67 -12.36 -19.33
N TYR A 341 -6.94 -12.49 -19.72
CA TYR A 341 -7.32 -13.31 -20.86
C TYR A 341 -6.68 -12.84 -22.15
N ALA A 342 -6.67 -11.54 -22.42
CA ALA A 342 -6.06 -10.98 -23.62
C ALA A 342 -4.55 -11.28 -23.71
N ALA A 343 -3.84 -11.19 -22.58
CA ALA A 343 -2.39 -11.42 -22.48
C ALA A 343 -1.99 -12.89 -22.45
N THR A 344 -2.83 -13.78 -21.87
CA THR A 344 -2.45 -15.18 -21.58
C THR A 344 -3.28 -16.22 -22.32
N LYS A 345 -4.50 -15.86 -22.73
CA LYS A 345 -5.55 -16.77 -23.24
C LYS A 345 -6.00 -17.82 -22.22
N ASP A 346 -5.81 -17.54 -20.94
CA ASP A 346 -6.26 -18.39 -19.85
C ASP A 346 -7.79 -18.49 -19.82
N PRO A 347 -8.37 -19.70 -19.96
CA PRO A 347 -9.82 -19.89 -19.97
C PRO A 347 -10.47 -19.56 -18.61
N GLU A 348 -9.74 -19.65 -17.49
CA GLU A 348 -10.25 -19.24 -16.19
C GLU A 348 -10.49 -17.72 -16.13
N ALA A 349 -9.56 -16.93 -16.68
CA ALA A 349 -9.71 -15.48 -16.76
C ALA A 349 -10.99 -15.09 -17.53
N ARG A 350 -11.24 -15.75 -18.68
CA ARG A 350 -12.48 -15.54 -19.44
C ARG A 350 -13.73 -15.89 -18.62
N LYS A 351 -13.66 -17.02 -17.91
CA LYS A 351 -14.78 -17.47 -17.06
C LYS A 351 -15.07 -16.46 -15.95
N TYR A 352 -14.04 -16.01 -15.22
CA TYR A 352 -14.18 -15.09 -14.11
C TYR A 352 -14.71 -13.72 -14.57
N ALA A 353 -14.16 -13.20 -15.68
CA ALA A 353 -14.70 -11.97 -16.29
C ALA A 353 -16.17 -12.13 -16.67
N SER A 354 -16.59 -13.26 -17.24
CA SER A 354 -17.98 -13.51 -17.64
C SER A 354 -18.93 -13.64 -16.45
N ASP A 355 -18.51 -14.32 -15.38
CA ASP A 355 -19.34 -14.51 -14.19
C ASP A 355 -19.60 -13.15 -13.50
N SER A 356 -18.55 -12.35 -13.29
CA SER A 356 -18.69 -11.02 -12.70
C SER A 356 -19.41 -10.03 -13.63
N LEU A 357 -19.28 -10.16 -14.96
CA LEU A 357 -20.06 -9.36 -15.90
C LEU A 357 -21.56 -9.64 -15.77
N LYS A 358 -21.97 -10.91 -15.63
CA LYS A 358 -23.38 -11.26 -15.41
C LYS A 358 -23.92 -10.68 -14.11
N ALA A 359 -23.11 -10.69 -13.05
CA ALA A 359 -23.46 -10.07 -11.78
C ALA A 359 -23.62 -8.55 -11.93
N MET A 360 -22.74 -7.90 -12.68
CA MET A 360 -22.83 -6.48 -12.96
C MET A 360 -24.05 -6.13 -13.83
N ILE A 361 -24.36 -6.95 -14.83
CA ILE A 361 -25.60 -6.84 -15.63
C ILE A 361 -26.85 -6.99 -14.75
N PHE A 362 -26.78 -7.81 -13.71
CA PHE A 362 -27.87 -7.98 -12.76
C PHE A 362 -28.12 -6.74 -11.91
N LEU A 363 -27.14 -5.90 -11.63
CA LEU A 363 -27.33 -4.62 -10.93
C LEU A 363 -28.30 -3.68 -11.67
N GLU A 364 -28.35 -3.70 -13.01
CA GLU A 364 -29.33 -2.96 -13.78
C GLU A 364 -30.69 -3.71 -13.83
N THR A 365 -30.68 -5.03 -13.91
CA THR A 365 -31.89 -5.82 -14.04
C THR A 365 -32.71 -5.86 -12.74
N VAL A 366 -32.05 -5.86 -11.59
CA VAL A 366 -32.68 -5.98 -10.26
C VAL A 366 -33.56 -4.78 -9.89
N THR A 367 -33.28 -3.63 -10.46
CA THR A 367 -34.08 -2.42 -10.21
C THR A 367 -35.49 -2.50 -10.83
N GLU A 368 -35.67 -3.35 -11.84
CA GLU A 368 -36.90 -3.43 -12.66
C GLU A 368 -37.21 -2.11 -13.38
N ILE A 369 -36.32 -1.13 -13.36
CA ILE A 369 -36.38 0.14 -14.06
C ILE A 369 -35.32 0.14 -15.18
N PRO A 370 -35.74 0.04 -16.47
CA PRO A 370 -34.78 -0.01 -17.56
C PRO A 370 -33.81 1.20 -17.57
N GLY A 371 -32.51 0.95 -17.45
CA GLY A 371 -31.49 1.99 -17.49
C GLY A 371 -31.04 2.51 -16.13
N LEU A 372 -31.75 2.20 -15.04
CA LEU A 372 -31.31 2.45 -13.68
C LEU A 372 -30.57 1.23 -13.13
N MET A 373 -29.39 1.40 -12.61
CA MET A 373 -28.60 0.35 -11.94
C MET A 373 -28.59 0.54 -10.44
N ALA A 374 -28.55 -0.56 -9.70
CA ALA A 374 -28.38 -0.57 -8.25
C ALA A 374 -26.90 -0.39 -7.88
N ARG A 375 -26.62 0.23 -6.73
CA ARG A 375 -25.25 0.31 -6.18
C ARG A 375 -24.80 -1.00 -5.56
N SER A 376 -25.71 -1.76 -4.97
CA SER A 376 -25.47 -3.06 -4.33
C SER A 376 -26.78 -3.83 -4.21
N ILE A 377 -26.70 -5.12 -3.93
CA ILE A 377 -27.83 -6.04 -3.76
C ILE A 377 -27.72 -6.85 -2.47
N ALA A 378 -28.84 -7.29 -1.94
CA ALA A 378 -28.88 -8.18 -0.79
C ALA A 378 -30.09 -9.11 -0.83
N ARG A 379 -29.99 -10.28 -0.24
CA ARG A 379 -31.12 -11.19 0.01
C ARG A 379 -31.91 -10.74 1.25
N PRO A 380 -33.18 -11.18 1.39
CA PRO A 380 -33.94 -10.96 2.61
C PRO A 380 -33.20 -11.50 3.83
N GLY A 381 -33.03 -10.65 4.87
CA GLY A 381 -32.34 -11.01 6.11
C GLY A 381 -30.82 -10.84 6.12
N GLU A 382 -30.19 -10.54 4.98
CA GLU A 382 -28.79 -10.15 4.98
C GLU A 382 -28.57 -8.80 5.67
N GLN A 383 -27.48 -8.71 6.42
CA GLN A 383 -27.01 -7.41 6.91
C GLN A 383 -26.47 -6.60 5.74
N VAL A 384 -26.81 -5.34 5.71
CA VAL A 384 -26.33 -4.36 4.72
C VAL A 384 -25.62 -3.24 5.46
N ASP A 385 -24.78 -2.49 4.73
CA ASP A 385 -24.18 -1.29 5.25
C ASP A 385 -25.24 -0.32 5.79
N ASN A 386 -24.98 0.22 6.98
CA ASN A 386 -25.86 1.21 7.56
C ASN A 386 -25.72 2.53 6.81
N VAL A 387 -26.80 2.92 6.17
CA VAL A 387 -26.89 4.24 5.59
C VAL A 387 -27.24 5.22 6.70
N LYS A 388 -26.22 5.85 7.25
CA LYS A 388 -26.39 7.09 8.01
C LYS A 388 -26.03 8.24 7.08
N GLY A 389 -26.99 9.08 6.76
CA GLY A 389 -26.77 10.22 5.92
C GLY A 389 -28.08 10.78 5.37
N ASP A 390 -27.96 11.63 4.37
CA ASP A 390 -29.05 12.38 3.78
C ASP A 390 -30.05 11.52 2.99
N HIS A 391 -29.77 10.22 2.83
CA HIS A 391 -30.59 9.27 2.04
C HIS A 391 -30.93 7.99 2.81
N PRO A 392 -31.79 8.04 3.83
CA PRO A 392 -32.12 6.87 4.64
C PRO A 392 -32.90 5.77 3.87
N MET A 393 -33.37 6.08 2.67
CA MET A 393 -34.17 5.16 1.86
C MET A 393 -33.38 4.35 0.82
N GLN A 394 -32.05 4.44 0.77
CA GLN A 394 -31.25 3.74 -0.24
C GLN A 394 -31.52 2.22 -0.26
N TRP A 395 -31.76 1.59 0.88
CA TRP A 395 -32.02 0.16 1.00
C TRP A 395 -33.52 -0.22 1.08
N ASP A 396 -34.45 0.69 0.82
CA ASP A 396 -35.90 0.39 0.87
C ASP A 396 -36.44 -0.17 -0.43
N ASN A 397 -35.58 -0.36 -1.42
CA ASN A 397 -35.96 -0.85 -2.74
C ASN A 397 -35.95 -2.38 -2.79
N TRP A 398 -37.02 -2.96 -3.39
CA TRP A 398 -37.22 -4.40 -3.49
C TRP A 398 -37.70 -4.78 -4.89
N THR A 399 -37.23 -5.95 -5.37
CA THR A 399 -37.87 -6.58 -6.55
C THR A 399 -39.33 -6.89 -6.27
N ALA A 400 -40.16 -6.98 -7.31
CA ALA A 400 -41.59 -7.27 -7.21
C ALA A 400 -41.85 -8.61 -6.49
N ASP A 401 -41.01 -9.62 -6.69
CA ASP A 401 -41.06 -10.94 -6.05
C ASP A 401 -40.49 -10.98 -4.62
N LYS A 402 -39.95 -9.85 -4.13
CA LYS A 402 -39.31 -9.71 -2.82
C LYS A 402 -38.11 -10.63 -2.59
N GLN A 403 -37.52 -11.17 -3.66
CA GLN A 403 -36.32 -12.03 -3.56
C GLN A 403 -35.04 -11.25 -3.42
N TRP A 404 -35.05 -9.96 -3.81
CA TRP A 404 -33.88 -9.09 -3.70
C TRP A 404 -34.25 -7.74 -3.12
N ARG A 405 -33.33 -7.24 -2.31
CA ARG A 405 -33.27 -5.85 -1.86
C ARG A 405 -32.09 -5.19 -2.55
N TRP A 406 -32.20 -3.94 -2.95
CA TRP A 406 -31.15 -3.25 -3.66
C TRP A 406 -30.96 -1.81 -3.18
N LYS A 407 -29.72 -1.32 -3.29
CA LYS A 407 -29.30 0.01 -2.87
C LYS A 407 -29.48 1.01 -4.00
N GLY A 408 -30.31 2.04 -3.78
CA GLY A 408 -30.59 3.16 -4.69
C GLY A 408 -29.63 4.34 -4.49
N ASP A 409 -30.03 5.52 -4.94
CA ASP A 409 -29.22 6.75 -5.01
C ASP A 409 -27.90 6.50 -5.74
N THR A 410 -27.99 5.89 -6.90
CA THR A 410 -26.85 5.41 -7.67
C THR A 410 -25.91 6.54 -8.03
N SER A 411 -24.63 6.37 -7.72
CA SER A 411 -23.59 7.37 -7.94
C SER A 411 -22.97 7.31 -9.34
N SER A 412 -22.25 8.37 -9.70
CA SER A 412 -21.42 8.39 -10.90
C SER A 412 -20.37 7.28 -10.91
N ASP A 413 -19.89 6.85 -9.74
CA ASP A 413 -18.92 5.73 -9.58
C ASP A 413 -19.45 4.44 -10.22
N GLU A 414 -20.70 4.07 -9.92
CA GLU A 414 -21.36 2.90 -10.52
C GLU A 414 -21.43 3.02 -12.04
N VAL A 415 -21.83 4.19 -12.54
CA VAL A 415 -21.99 4.42 -13.98
C VAL A 415 -20.62 4.35 -14.67
N VAL A 416 -19.60 5.00 -14.14
CA VAL A 416 -18.22 4.93 -14.67
C VAL A 416 -17.73 3.49 -14.72
N GLY A 417 -17.95 2.73 -13.63
CA GLY A 417 -17.60 1.31 -13.57
C GLY A 417 -18.25 0.49 -14.69
N HIS A 418 -19.55 0.66 -14.88
CA HIS A 418 -20.32 -0.05 -15.92
C HIS A 418 -19.78 0.25 -17.33
N TYR A 419 -19.58 1.52 -17.68
CA TYR A 419 -19.08 1.88 -19.00
C TYR A 419 -17.63 1.41 -19.23
N TYR A 420 -16.78 1.48 -18.19
CA TYR A 420 -15.40 1.01 -18.25
C TYR A 420 -15.32 -0.50 -18.47
N ALA A 421 -16.03 -1.30 -17.68
CA ALA A 421 -16.01 -2.74 -17.78
C ALA A 421 -16.62 -3.24 -19.10
N TYR A 422 -17.77 -2.68 -19.49
CA TYR A 422 -18.44 -3.08 -20.73
C TYR A 422 -17.59 -2.79 -21.95
N ALA A 423 -16.90 -1.65 -22.00
CA ALA A 423 -15.99 -1.31 -23.10
C ALA A 423 -14.85 -2.32 -23.23
N ILE A 424 -14.19 -2.65 -22.14
CA ILE A 424 -13.05 -3.57 -22.14
C ILE A 424 -13.48 -4.99 -22.45
N TYR A 425 -14.58 -5.46 -21.82
CA TYR A 425 -15.08 -6.81 -22.06
C TYR A 425 -15.57 -6.99 -23.51
N TYR A 426 -16.29 -6.00 -24.05
CA TYR A 426 -16.78 -5.98 -25.42
C TYR A 426 -15.63 -6.13 -26.45
N ASP A 427 -14.52 -5.41 -26.21
CA ASP A 427 -13.39 -5.38 -27.13
C ASP A 427 -12.49 -6.63 -27.01
N LEU A 428 -12.31 -7.18 -25.82
CA LEU A 428 -11.25 -8.16 -25.56
C LEU A 428 -11.74 -9.61 -25.37
N VAL A 429 -12.99 -9.79 -24.94
CA VAL A 429 -13.48 -11.09 -24.45
C VAL A 429 -14.79 -11.53 -25.11
N ALA A 430 -15.73 -10.61 -25.32
CA ALA A 430 -17.10 -10.92 -25.69
C ALA A 430 -17.23 -11.67 -27.01
N ASP A 431 -18.02 -12.75 -27.01
CA ASP A 431 -18.55 -13.34 -28.22
C ASP A 431 -19.74 -12.52 -28.76
N GLU A 432 -20.27 -12.87 -29.94
CA GLU A 432 -21.32 -12.06 -30.57
C GLU A 432 -22.62 -12.02 -29.75
N LYS A 433 -22.98 -13.08 -29.03
CA LYS A 433 -24.15 -13.09 -28.16
C LYS A 433 -23.96 -12.16 -26.96
N GLU A 434 -22.79 -12.21 -26.33
CA GLU A 434 -22.42 -11.32 -25.21
C GLU A 434 -22.37 -9.86 -25.69
N LYS A 435 -21.85 -9.62 -26.88
CA LYS A 435 -21.87 -8.27 -27.51
C LYS A 435 -23.29 -7.75 -27.72
N ASP A 436 -24.22 -8.57 -28.17
CA ASP A 436 -25.63 -8.15 -28.32
C ASP A 436 -26.27 -7.81 -26.98
N GLU A 437 -25.97 -8.56 -25.95
CA GLU A 437 -26.44 -8.30 -24.58
C GLU A 437 -25.88 -6.96 -24.06
N ILE A 438 -24.57 -6.73 -24.20
CA ILE A 438 -23.92 -5.48 -23.80
C ILE A 438 -24.48 -4.30 -24.59
N ARG A 439 -24.68 -4.43 -25.91
CA ARG A 439 -25.32 -3.39 -26.74
C ARG A 439 -26.71 -3.01 -26.22
N ALA A 440 -27.51 -3.99 -25.85
CA ALA A 440 -28.85 -3.74 -25.31
C ALA A 440 -28.78 -3.03 -23.94
N LYS A 441 -27.86 -3.38 -23.07
CA LYS A 441 -27.66 -2.74 -21.76
C LYS A 441 -27.20 -1.30 -21.91
N ILE A 442 -26.17 -1.06 -22.69
CA ILE A 442 -25.62 0.29 -22.94
C ILE A 442 -26.67 1.20 -23.55
N ARG A 443 -27.52 0.71 -24.50
CA ARG A 443 -28.62 1.49 -25.04
C ARG A 443 -29.59 1.95 -23.93
N ARG A 444 -30.04 1.03 -23.10
CA ARG A 444 -31.00 1.36 -22.02
C ARG A 444 -30.45 2.40 -21.05
N ILE A 445 -29.18 2.19 -20.58
CA ILE A 445 -28.57 3.11 -19.63
C ILE A 445 -28.36 4.48 -20.27
N THR A 446 -27.81 4.53 -21.49
CA THR A 446 -27.50 5.80 -22.15
C THR A 446 -28.77 6.55 -22.55
N ASP A 447 -29.79 5.86 -23.07
CA ASP A 447 -31.09 6.47 -23.40
C ASP A 447 -31.75 7.03 -22.15
N TYR A 448 -31.77 6.29 -21.05
CA TYR A 448 -32.29 6.76 -19.77
C TYR A 448 -31.63 8.07 -19.31
N ILE A 449 -30.32 8.15 -19.38
CA ILE A 449 -29.55 9.36 -19.00
C ILE A 449 -29.89 10.53 -19.94
N ILE A 450 -29.95 10.31 -21.26
CA ILE A 450 -30.22 11.37 -22.25
C ILE A 450 -31.67 11.86 -22.13
N GLU A 451 -32.66 10.96 -22.03
CA GLU A 451 -34.07 11.28 -21.92
C GLU A 451 -34.44 12.06 -20.66
N ASN A 452 -33.59 11.94 -19.62
CA ASN A 452 -33.73 12.68 -18.37
C ASN A 452 -32.77 13.89 -18.27
N ASP A 453 -32.50 14.53 -19.40
CA ASP A 453 -31.62 15.73 -19.49
C ASP A 453 -30.24 15.49 -18.84
N TYR A 454 -29.60 14.37 -19.16
CA TYR A 454 -28.30 13.94 -18.63
C TYR A 454 -28.26 13.83 -17.09
N ASN A 455 -29.36 13.36 -16.49
CA ASN A 455 -29.42 12.96 -15.10
C ASN A 455 -29.72 11.47 -14.98
N LEU A 456 -29.19 10.84 -13.98
CA LEU A 456 -29.68 9.54 -13.54
C LEU A 456 -30.77 9.78 -12.50
N LEU A 457 -32.01 9.38 -12.81
CA LEU A 457 -33.13 9.52 -11.86
C LEU A 457 -33.20 8.29 -10.96
N ASP A 458 -33.54 8.49 -9.69
CA ASP A 458 -33.86 7.41 -8.76
C ASP A 458 -35.36 7.05 -8.81
N VAL A 459 -35.78 6.08 -8.00
CA VAL A 459 -37.16 5.56 -7.92
C VAL A 459 -38.21 6.62 -7.63
N ASP A 460 -37.85 7.74 -7.01
CA ASP A 460 -38.73 8.88 -6.73
C ASP A 460 -38.85 9.87 -7.90
N GLY A 461 -38.21 9.58 -9.02
CA GLY A 461 -38.17 10.43 -10.21
C GLY A 461 -37.30 11.68 -10.09
N LYS A 462 -36.47 11.79 -9.07
CA LYS A 462 -35.53 12.89 -8.90
C LYS A 462 -34.09 12.44 -9.26
N PRO A 463 -33.26 13.39 -9.69
CA PRO A 463 -31.84 13.08 -9.90
C PRO A 463 -31.17 12.55 -8.64
N THR A 464 -30.39 11.47 -8.78
CA THR A 464 -29.55 10.94 -7.71
C THR A 464 -28.55 11.99 -7.24
N THR A 465 -27.92 11.76 -6.11
CA THR A 465 -26.99 12.73 -5.51
C THR A 465 -25.84 13.10 -6.44
N TYR A 466 -25.21 12.10 -7.11
CA TYR A 466 -24.00 12.28 -7.91
C TYR A 466 -24.19 12.05 -9.41
N GLY A 467 -25.27 11.41 -9.86
CA GLY A 467 -25.53 11.16 -11.29
C GLY A 467 -26.11 12.37 -12.02
N LYS A 468 -25.40 13.48 -12.06
CA LYS A 468 -25.86 14.77 -12.60
C LYS A 468 -24.84 15.34 -13.59
N TRP A 469 -25.05 15.09 -14.87
CA TRP A 469 -24.15 15.55 -15.92
C TRP A 469 -24.78 16.65 -16.78
N ASN A 470 -25.96 17.16 -16.45
CA ASN A 470 -26.66 18.14 -17.23
C ASN A 470 -25.95 19.51 -17.25
N PHE A 471 -26.26 20.31 -18.28
CA PHE A 471 -25.58 21.61 -18.48
C PHE A 471 -25.89 22.61 -17.35
N TYR A 472 -27.11 22.58 -16.81
CA TYR A 472 -27.51 23.54 -15.76
C TYR A 472 -26.69 23.37 -14.49
N ASP A 473 -26.55 22.16 -13.99
CA ASP A 473 -25.82 21.90 -12.77
C ASP A 473 -24.31 22.12 -12.94
N ASN A 474 -23.77 21.77 -14.11
CA ASN A 474 -22.35 21.96 -14.41
C ASN A 474 -21.96 23.40 -14.70
N TRP A 475 -22.82 24.19 -15.33
CA TRP A 475 -22.47 25.56 -15.75
C TRP A 475 -23.01 26.63 -14.81
N ARG A 476 -24.31 26.63 -14.48
CA ARG A 476 -24.93 27.71 -13.72
C ARG A 476 -24.65 27.69 -12.23
N ARG A 477 -24.50 26.51 -11.64
CA ARG A 477 -24.24 26.36 -10.20
C ARG A 477 -22.77 26.44 -9.83
N PHE A 478 -21.86 26.59 -10.79
CA PHE A 478 -20.43 26.53 -10.54
C PHE A 478 -20.08 25.31 -9.70
N SER A 479 -20.37 24.11 -10.22
CA SER A 479 -19.97 22.86 -9.58
C SER A 479 -18.44 22.75 -9.61
N PRO A 480 -17.78 22.46 -8.47
CA PRO A 480 -16.37 22.12 -8.47
C PRO A 480 -16.09 20.89 -9.33
N ASP A 481 -17.05 19.96 -9.43
CA ASP A 481 -16.92 18.69 -10.14
C ASP A 481 -17.23 18.81 -11.63
N ARG A 482 -17.45 20.01 -12.13
CA ARG A 482 -17.79 20.28 -13.54
C ARG A 482 -16.84 19.62 -14.53
N GLY A 483 -15.54 19.61 -14.21
CA GLY A 483 -14.54 19.01 -15.08
C GLY A 483 -14.67 17.50 -15.14
N LEU A 484 -14.85 16.85 -13.98
CA LEU A 484 -15.06 15.42 -13.85
C LEU A 484 -16.37 14.99 -14.50
N ASN A 485 -17.49 15.62 -14.15
CA ASN A 485 -18.79 15.30 -14.72
C ASN A 485 -18.81 15.45 -16.26
N SER A 486 -18.08 16.44 -16.79
CA SER A 486 -17.95 16.61 -18.25
C SER A 486 -17.13 15.47 -18.87
N LEU A 487 -16.08 15.03 -18.22
CA LEU A 487 -15.25 13.91 -18.67
C LEU A 487 -16.03 12.60 -18.67
N GLU A 488 -16.74 12.31 -17.59
CA GLU A 488 -17.55 11.10 -17.41
C GLU A 488 -18.59 10.98 -18.53
N ILE A 489 -19.46 12.00 -18.71
CA ILE A 489 -20.56 11.91 -19.70
C ILE A 489 -20.04 11.83 -21.13
N LEU A 490 -18.96 12.53 -21.48
CA LEU A 490 -18.34 12.42 -22.80
C LEU A 490 -17.79 11.02 -23.03
N SER A 491 -17.16 10.43 -22.02
CA SER A 491 -16.71 9.03 -22.05
C SER A 491 -17.88 8.05 -22.23
N HIS A 492 -18.95 8.20 -21.46
CA HIS A 492 -20.15 7.35 -21.55
C HIS A 492 -20.76 7.38 -22.96
N LEU A 493 -20.92 8.57 -23.54
CA LEU A 493 -21.48 8.73 -24.88
C LEU A 493 -20.56 8.15 -25.97
N LYS A 494 -19.25 8.29 -25.85
CA LYS A 494 -18.28 7.69 -26.79
C LYS A 494 -18.27 6.15 -26.69
N VAL A 495 -18.32 5.60 -25.49
CA VAL A 495 -18.45 4.15 -25.28
C VAL A 495 -19.76 3.65 -25.87
N ALA A 496 -20.88 4.36 -25.64
CA ALA A 496 -22.17 3.99 -26.20
C ALA A 496 -22.16 4.00 -27.72
N TYR A 497 -21.57 5.02 -28.34
CA TYR A 497 -21.40 5.07 -29.81
C TYR A 497 -20.51 3.93 -30.31
N HIS A 498 -19.36 3.67 -29.68
CA HIS A 498 -18.46 2.59 -30.06
C HIS A 498 -19.14 1.21 -30.05
N ILE A 499 -19.84 0.91 -28.96
CA ILE A 499 -20.47 -0.41 -28.73
C ILE A 499 -21.70 -0.61 -29.62
N THR A 500 -22.53 0.43 -29.81
CA THR A 500 -23.83 0.29 -30.48
C THR A 500 -23.83 0.71 -31.94
N GLY A 501 -22.93 1.62 -32.35
CA GLY A 501 -22.95 2.27 -33.65
C GLY A 501 -24.08 3.31 -33.84
N ASP A 502 -24.87 3.60 -32.81
CA ASP A 502 -26.01 4.49 -32.89
C ASP A 502 -25.57 5.94 -32.92
N ARG A 503 -25.77 6.62 -34.06
CA ARG A 503 -25.29 7.99 -34.31
C ARG A 503 -25.81 9.02 -33.31
N LYS A 504 -27.00 8.80 -32.71
CA LYS A 504 -27.55 9.69 -31.69
C LYS A 504 -26.58 9.94 -30.52
N TYR A 505 -25.79 8.95 -30.11
CA TYR A 505 -24.80 9.10 -29.04
C TYR A 505 -23.61 9.96 -29.46
N GLN A 506 -23.14 9.80 -30.68
CA GLN A 506 -22.10 10.68 -31.24
C GLN A 506 -22.61 12.12 -31.37
N GLU A 507 -23.86 12.31 -31.84
CA GLU A 507 -24.47 13.64 -31.97
C GLU A 507 -24.64 14.32 -30.61
N ALA A 508 -25.09 13.57 -29.57
CA ALA A 508 -25.15 14.06 -28.19
C ALA A 508 -23.75 14.41 -27.62
N CYS A 509 -22.75 13.55 -27.88
CA CYS A 509 -21.38 13.81 -27.50
C CYS A 509 -20.84 15.12 -28.10
N LEU A 510 -21.00 15.32 -29.41
CA LEU A 510 -20.54 16.53 -30.08
C LEU A 510 -21.30 17.78 -29.62
N ASP A 511 -22.62 17.69 -29.32
CA ASP A 511 -23.39 18.80 -28.78
C ASP A 511 -22.84 19.24 -27.40
N LEU A 512 -22.64 18.29 -26.47
CA LEU A 512 -22.05 18.59 -25.17
C LEU A 512 -20.61 19.07 -25.30
N ALA A 513 -19.76 18.37 -26.05
CA ALA A 513 -18.33 18.65 -26.14
C ALA A 513 -18.05 20.05 -26.73
N LEU A 514 -18.65 20.36 -27.90
CA LEU A 514 -18.34 21.55 -28.67
C LEU A 514 -19.31 22.71 -28.39
N LYS A 515 -20.63 22.50 -28.46
CA LYS A 515 -21.61 23.58 -28.30
C LYS A 515 -21.81 23.97 -26.83
N LYS A 516 -21.79 23.01 -25.89
CA LYS A 516 -21.90 23.26 -24.46
C LYS A 516 -20.53 23.46 -23.78
N GLY A 517 -19.42 23.17 -24.48
CA GLY A 517 -18.06 23.43 -24.03
C GLY A 517 -17.51 22.41 -23.03
N TYR A 518 -18.12 21.23 -22.92
CA TYR A 518 -17.71 20.19 -21.98
C TYR A 518 -16.27 19.73 -22.23
N ALA A 519 -15.82 19.62 -23.50
CA ALA A 519 -14.44 19.30 -23.82
C ALA A 519 -13.43 20.26 -23.13
N LYS A 520 -13.75 21.56 -23.09
CA LYS A 520 -12.91 22.57 -22.38
C LYS A 520 -12.96 22.41 -20.88
N PHE A 521 -14.09 21.98 -20.31
CA PHE A 521 -14.20 21.76 -18.87
C PHE A 521 -13.34 20.61 -18.41
N THR A 522 -13.17 19.55 -19.22
CA THR A 522 -12.34 18.39 -18.86
C THR A 522 -10.90 18.79 -18.56
N VAL A 523 -10.34 19.82 -19.18
CA VAL A 523 -8.96 20.28 -18.97
C VAL A 523 -8.69 20.61 -17.49
N ASN A 524 -9.70 21.06 -16.77
CA ASN A 524 -9.64 21.38 -15.34
C ASN A 524 -10.26 20.31 -14.45
N GLN A 525 -10.37 19.07 -14.92
CA GLN A 525 -10.94 17.97 -14.13
C GLN A 525 -10.22 17.81 -12.79
N LYS A 526 -8.90 17.70 -12.81
CA LYS A 526 -8.14 17.58 -11.56
C LYS A 526 -8.14 18.90 -10.78
N ILE A 527 -8.76 18.86 -9.60
CA ILE A 527 -8.74 19.94 -8.62
C ILE A 527 -7.51 19.75 -7.74
N ASN A 528 -6.62 20.75 -7.71
CA ASN A 528 -5.42 20.75 -6.87
C ASN A 528 -5.39 21.87 -5.83
N ILE A 529 -6.56 22.44 -5.52
CA ILE A 529 -6.72 23.47 -4.51
C ILE A 529 -6.76 22.77 -3.14
N PRO A 530 -5.83 23.11 -2.22
CA PRO A 530 -5.83 22.52 -0.88
C PRO A 530 -7.19 22.59 -0.18
N GLY A 531 -7.67 21.47 0.34
CA GLY A 531 -8.95 21.34 1.00
C GLY A 531 -10.16 21.08 0.09
N PHE A 532 -9.95 21.02 -1.24
CA PHE A 532 -10.97 20.59 -2.22
C PHE A 532 -10.53 19.35 -3.01
N ILE A 533 -9.34 18.81 -2.74
CA ILE A 533 -8.86 17.59 -3.39
C ILE A 533 -9.73 16.42 -2.93
N ASN A 534 -10.25 15.68 -3.90
CA ASN A 534 -10.93 14.41 -3.69
C ASN A 534 -10.18 13.34 -4.51
N HIS A 535 -9.51 12.41 -3.83
CA HIS A 535 -8.73 11.35 -4.49
C HIS A 535 -9.62 10.28 -5.13
N SER A 536 -10.87 10.12 -4.66
CA SER A 536 -11.85 9.26 -5.30
C SER A 536 -12.16 9.71 -6.73
N ASP A 537 -12.24 11.02 -6.97
CA ASP A 537 -12.50 11.61 -8.28
C ASP A 537 -11.38 11.32 -9.27
N ASP A 538 -10.13 11.14 -8.80
CA ASP A 538 -9.00 10.83 -9.67
C ASP A 538 -9.14 9.44 -10.30
N GLU A 539 -9.57 8.46 -9.52
CA GLU A 539 -9.85 7.12 -10.03
C GLU A 539 -10.93 7.15 -11.10
N LEU A 540 -12.05 7.81 -10.84
CA LEU A 540 -13.15 7.96 -11.81
C LEU A 540 -12.70 8.66 -13.10
N ALA A 541 -11.87 9.69 -12.97
CA ALA A 541 -11.31 10.39 -14.11
C ALA A 541 -10.44 9.49 -14.96
N PHE A 542 -9.51 8.72 -14.36
CA PHE A 542 -8.63 7.84 -15.12
C PHE A 542 -9.39 6.69 -15.78
N LEU A 543 -10.39 6.11 -15.12
CA LEU A 543 -11.29 5.13 -15.73
C LEU A 543 -12.09 5.70 -16.89
N SER A 544 -12.46 7.00 -16.84
CA SER A 544 -13.15 7.69 -17.93
C SER A 544 -12.21 8.08 -19.07
N TYR A 545 -10.98 8.51 -18.80
CA TYR A 545 -9.98 8.84 -19.84
C TYR A 545 -9.67 7.66 -20.74
N TYR A 546 -9.57 6.45 -20.18
CA TYR A 546 -9.15 5.29 -20.95
C TYR A 546 -10.05 5.03 -22.17
N PRO A 547 -11.36 4.80 -22.05
CA PRO A 547 -12.19 4.57 -23.22
C PRO A 547 -12.41 5.83 -24.06
N LEU A 548 -12.50 7.02 -23.45
CA LEU A 548 -12.69 8.26 -24.17
C LEU A 548 -11.54 8.49 -25.17
N LEU A 549 -10.30 8.40 -24.72
CA LEU A 549 -9.12 8.62 -25.58
C LEU A 549 -8.91 7.47 -26.57
N LYS A 550 -9.36 6.27 -26.24
CA LYS A 550 -9.29 5.10 -27.13
C LYS A 550 -10.24 5.19 -28.32
N TYR A 551 -11.45 5.76 -28.11
CA TYR A 551 -12.50 5.77 -29.12
C TYR A 551 -12.73 7.13 -29.79
N GLU A 552 -12.06 8.19 -29.31
CA GLU A 552 -12.15 9.51 -29.96
C GLU A 552 -11.23 9.57 -31.18
N ASP A 553 -11.74 10.08 -32.28
CA ASP A 553 -11.03 10.26 -33.55
C ASP A 553 -11.00 11.73 -34.04
N ASP A 554 -11.81 12.61 -33.43
CA ASP A 554 -11.78 14.04 -33.74
C ASP A 554 -10.51 14.71 -33.20
N PRO A 555 -9.67 15.31 -34.06
CA PRO A 555 -8.39 15.89 -33.62
C PRO A 555 -8.54 17.09 -32.66
N GLU A 556 -9.61 17.89 -32.77
CA GLU A 556 -9.85 19.01 -31.87
C GLU A 556 -10.22 18.50 -30.46
N LEU A 557 -11.10 17.52 -30.37
CA LEU A 557 -11.50 16.91 -29.10
C LEU A 557 -10.33 16.17 -28.45
N LEU A 558 -9.55 15.40 -29.24
CA LEU A 558 -8.34 14.74 -28.75
C LEU A 558 -7.33 15.70 -28.14
N ASN A 559 -7.21 16.95 -28.63
CA ASN A 559 -6.32 17.94 -28.05
C ASN A 559 -6.75 18.32 -26.63
N TYR A 560 -8.06 18.56 -26.39
CA TYR A 560 -8.57 18.84 -25.04
C TYR A 560 -8.38 17.66 -24.10
N TYR A 561 -8.68 16.46 -24.54
CA TYR A 561 -8.62 15.25 -23.69
C TYR A 561 -7.16 14.88 -23.34
N ARG A 562 -6.24 15.04 -24.28
CA ARG A 562 -4.80 14.85 -24.06
C ARG A 562 -4.21 15.90 -23.13
N GLU A 563 -4.58 17.17 -23.29
CA GLU A 563 -4.20 18.22 -22.33
C GLU A 563 -4.71 17.91 -20.92
N SER A 564 -5.95 17.45 -20.83
CA SER A 564 -6.61 17.09 -19.58
C SER A 564 -5.88 15.95 -18.86
N ILE A 565 -5.66 14.81 -19.53
CA ILE A 565 -4.98 13.66 -18.92
C ILE A 565 -3.51 13.99 -18.60
N GLU A 566 -2.81 14.73 -19.45
CA GLU A 566 -1.42 15.14 -19.20
C GLU A 566 -1.32 16.01 -17.95
N ARG A 567 -2.24 16.97 -17.78
CA ARG A 567 -2.30 17.83 -16.59
C ARG A 567 -2.61 17.00 -15.34
N SER A 568 -3.62 16.13 -15.39
CA SER A 568 -4.02 15.29 -14.27
C SER A 568 -2.88 14.35 -13.87
N TRP A 569 -2.28 13.64 -14.84
CA TRP A 569 -1.18 12.74 -14.59
C TRP A 569 0.06 13.43 -13.99
N ARG A 570 0.41 14.64 -14.43
CA ARG A 570 1.53 15.40 -13.85
C ARG A 570 1.31 15.71 -12.36
N ILE A 571 0.08 15.98 -11.97
CA ILE A 571 -0.27 16.25 -10.57
C ILE A 571 -0.21 14.96 -9.75
N GLU A 572 -0.69 13.84 -10.32
CA GLU A 572 -0.76 12.54 -9.66
C GLU A 572 0.56 11.73 -9.72
N LYS A 573 1.47 12.07 -10.62
CA LYS A 573 2.75 11.35 -10.80
C LYS A 573 3.51 11.07 -9.51
N PRO A 574 3.60 12.00 -8.52
CA PRO A 574 4.28 11.74 -7.26
C PRO A 574 3.67 10.59 -6.44
N GLU A 575 2.40 10.26 -6.66
CA GLU A 575 1.69 9.17 -5.96
C GLU A 575 2.12 7.78 -6.45
N ARG A 576 2.78 7.72 -7.62
CA ARG A 576 3.30 6.49 -8.23
C ARG A 576 2.24 5.42 -8.47
N SER A 577 0.96 5.83 -8.72
CA SER A 577 -0.12 4.89 -9.03
C SER A 577 0.18 4.14 -10.32
N PRO A 578 0.27 2.79 -10.33
CA PRO A 578 0.50 2.04 -11.55
C PRO A 578 -0.68 2.14 -12.50
N LEU A 579 -1.93 2.18 -12.01
CA LEU A 579 -3.11 2.34 -12.84
C LEU A 579 -3.08 3.66 -13.63
N PHE A 580 -2.82 4.78 -12.94
CA PHE A 580 -2.78 6.09 -13.58
C PHE A 580 -1.64 6.20 -14.58
N ASN A 581 -0.47 5.62 -14.25
CA ASN A 581 0.68 5.56 -15.17
C ASN A 581 0.36 4.75 -16.44
N PHE A 582 -0.26 3.58 -16.30
CA PHE A 582 -0.54 2.72 -17.45
C PHE A 582 -1.70 3.23 -18.30
N ILE A 583 -2.72 3.86 -17.71
CA ILE A 583 -3.76 4.55 -18.48
C ILE A 583 -3.15 5.73 -19.25
N TYR A 584 -2.34 6.57 -18.61
CA TYR A 584 -1.63 7.66 -19.30
C TYR A 584 -0.75 7.14 -20.43
N ALA A 585 0.03 6.08 -20.19
CA ALA A 585 0.89 5.47 -21.20
C ALA A 585 0.10 4.92 -22.40
N SER A 586 -1.07 4.34 -22.16
CA SER A 586 -1.92 3.76 -23.23
C SER A 586 -2.62 4.83 -24.08
N ALA A 587 -2.84 6.02 -23.52
CA ALA A 587 -3.69 7.05 -24.11
C ALA A 587 -2.93 8.26 -24.68
N SER A 588 -1.67 8.48 -24.28
CA SER A 588 -0.90 9.65 -24.67
C SER A 588 0.16 9.34 -25.72
N PRO A 589 0.26 10.13 -26.81
CA PRO A 589 1.39 10.03 -27.75
C PRO A 589 2.74 10.35 -27.11
N LYS A 590 2.76 11.05 -25.96
CA LYS A 590 3.96 11.37 -25.15
C LYS A 590 4.28 10.31 -24.10
N ALA A 591 3.70 9.13 -24.22
CA ALA A 591 3.79 8.04 -23.26
C ALA A 591 5.22 7.53 -22.98
N ALA A 592 6.23 7.92 -23.78
CA ALA A 592 7.63 7.57 -23.51
C ALA A 592 8.14 8.03 -22.13
N ASP A 593 7.46 9.00 -21.50
CA ASP A 593 7.87 9.62 -20.24
C ASP A 593 7.05 9.18 -19.03
N PHE A 594 6.20 8.14 -19.16
CA PHE A 594 5.46 7.64 -18.01
C PHE A 594 6.40 7.04 -16.94
N ASP A 595 5.97 7.08 -15.67
CA ASP A 595 6.77 6.66 -14.53
C ASP A 595 6.68 5.14 -14.30
N LEU A 596 7.37 4.36 -15.13
CA LEU A 596 7.43 2.90 -14.97
C LEU A 596 8.10 2.50 -13.66
N GLU A 597 9.18 3.18 -13.25
CA GLU A 597 9.88 2.90 -12.00
C GLU A 597 8.96 3.11 -10.79
N GLY A 598 8.21 4.21 -10.77
CA GLY A 598 7.23 4.46 -9.70
C GLY A 598 6.08 3.46 -9.70
N ALA A 599 5.62 3.02 -10.87
CA ALA A 599 4.58 2.01 -10.98
C ALA A 599 5.06 0.65 -10.46
N LEU A 600 6.27 0.20 -10.84
CA LEU A 600 6.91 -1.02 -10.32
C LEU A 600 7.11 -0.95 -8.82
N PHE A 601 7.71 0.14 -8.31
CA PHE A 601 7.87 0.36 -6.87
C PHE A 601 6.57 0.17 -6.10
N THR A 602 5.46 0.67 -6.63
CA THR A 602 4.16 0.54 -5.97
C THR A 602 3.62 -0.88 -6.04
N LEU A 603 3.71 -1.55 -7.20
CA LEU A 603 3.29 -2.95 -7.34
C LEU A 603 4.07 -3.89 -6.41
N GLU A 604 5.37 -3.69 -6.30
CA GLU A 604 6.24 -4.47 -5.41
C GLU A 604 5.96 -4.18 -3.93
N ARG A 605 5.78 -2.89 -3.58
CA ARG A 605 5.70 -2.41 -2.20
C ARG A 605 4.35 -2.67 -1.53
N ILE A 606 3.23 -2.72 -2.26
CA ILE A 606 1.92 -3.05 -1.66
C ILE A 606 2.02 -4.38 -0.91
N SER A 607 1.53 -4.39 0.34
CA SER A 607 1.55 -5.57 1.20
C SER A 607 0.67 -6.69 0.65
N LEU A 608 1.03 -7.95 0.93
CA LEU A 608 0.12 -9.09 0.77
C LEU A 608 -1.02 -9.04 1.78
N ASP A 609 -0.79 -8.44 2.94
CA ASP A 609 -1.80 -8.18 3.95
C ASP A 609 -2.56 -6.89 3.60
N LEU A 610 -3.78 -7.03 3.08
CA LEU A 610 -4.68 -5.93 2.73
C LEU A 610 -5.71 -5.64 3.84
N VAL A 611 -5.51 -6.16 5.05
CA VAL A 611 -6.30 -5.79 6.21
C VAL A 611 -6.11 -4.30 6.51
N ARG A 612 -7.19 -3.60 6.77
CA ARG A 612 -7.18 -2.17 7.11
C ARG A 612 -6.75 -1.97 8.56
N TRP A 613 -5.45 -1.81 8.74
CA TRP A 613 -4.85 -1.51 10.02
C TRP A 613 -4.82 0.00 10.29
N ASN A 614 -4.89 0.39 11.57
CA ASN A 614 -4.62 1.77 11.96
C ASN A 614 -3.12 2.06 11.90
N HIS A 615 -2.76 3.14 11.23
CA HIS A 615 -1.38 3.61 11.11
C HIS A 615 -1.18 4.88 11.93
N LEU A 616 -0.78 4.75 13.20
CA LEU A 616 -0.56 5.90 14.09
C LEU A 616 0.74 6.64 13.74
N ASN A 617 0.80 7.25 12.57
CA ASN A 617 2.00 7.83 11.96
C ASN A 617 2.11 9.35 12.06
N SER A 618 1.19 10.01 12.77
CA SER A 618 1.13 11.48 12.89
C SER A 618 2.25 12.11 13.72
N ARG A 619 3.05 11.31 14.43
CA ARG A 619 4.16 11.79 15.27
C ARG A 619 5.53 11.45 14.69
N ARG A 620 5.59 11.05 13.42
CA ARG A 620 6.85 10.73 12.74
C ARG A 620 7.74 11.97 12.61
N ALA A 621 9.02 11.80 12.95
CA ALA A 621 10.01 12.87 12.90
C ALA A 621 10.53 13.14 11.48
N ASP A 622 10.42 12.15 10.58
CA ASP A 622 10.89 12.21 9.18
C ASP A 622 9.89 12.85 8.22
N VAL A 623 8.60 12.91 8.60
CA VAL A 623 7.54 13.44 7.74
C VAL A 623 7.37 14.93 7.91
N GLN A 624 7.38 15.67 6.79
CA GLN A 624 6.99 17.08 6.77
C GLN A 624 5.49 17.20 6.54
N PHE A 625 4.82 17.98 7.38
CA PHE A 625 3.36 18.16 7.33
C PHE A 625 2.95 19.30 6.41
N LYS A 626 1.82 19.14 5.70
CA LYS A 626 1.08 20.26 5.11
C LYS A 626 0.38 21.04 6.23
N SER A 627 0.19 22.35 6.04
CA SER A 627 -0.60 23.15 6.97
C SER A 627 -2.06 22.67 6.96
N ALA A 628 -2.61 22.31 8.11
CA ALA A 628 -3.98 21.85 8.26
C ALA A 628 -5.00 22.98 7.98
N LYS A 629 -5.32 23.20 6.71
CA LYS A 629 -6.41 24.08 6.27
C LYS A 629 -7.19 23.35 5.18
N GLY A 630 -8.40 22.93 5.48
CA GLY A 630 -9.24 22.31 4.46
C GLY A 630 -10.53 21.69 4.99
N ARG A 631 -11.35 21.18 4.04
CA ARG A 631 -12.64 20.53 4.25
C ARG A 631 -12.51 19.30 5.17
N PHE A 632 -11.38 18.61 5.06
CA PHE A 632 -11.00 17.48 5.91
C PHE A 632 -9.91 17.97 6.87
N ARG A 633 -10.16 17.94 8.18
CA ARG A 633 -9.22 18.35 9.25
C ARG A 633 -8.06 17.34 9.41
N GLU A 634 -7.74 16.60 8.36
CA GLU A 634 -6.74 15.55 8.35
C GLU A 634 -5.34 16.14 8.28
N ARG A 635 -4.42 15.52 8.97
CA ARG A 635 -3.00 15.81 8.78
C ARG A 635 -2.53 15.13 7.52
N GLU A 636 -1.96 15.88 6.61
CA GLU A 636 -1.34 15.37 5.41
C GLU A 636 0.16 15.59 5.44
N SER A 637 0.89 14.61 4.91
CA SER A 637 2.31 14.75 4.58
C SER A 637 2.48 15.66 3.34
N LYS A 638 3.66 16.28 3.20
CA LYS A 638 3.99 17.04 1.97
C LYS A 638 4.29 16.12 0.78
N THR A 639 4.75 14.91 1.05
CA THR A 639 5.04 13.88 0.05
C THR A 639 4.15 12.67 0.30
N PRO A 640 3.77 11.91 -0.75
CA PRO A 640 2.98 10.70 -0.57
C PRO A 640 3.71 9.71 0.35
N LEU A 641 2.94 9.02 1.18
CA LEU A 641 3.46 7.91 1.97
C LEU A 641 3.81 6.72 1.05
N PRO A 642 4.78 5.89 1.43
CA PRO A 642 4.99 4.61 0.78
C PRO A 642 3.69 3.78 0.72
N PRO A 643 3.46 2.98 -0.33
CA PRO A 643 2.20 2.26 -0.52
C PRO A 643 1.78 1.39 0.67
N ASP A 644 2.73 0.74 1.31
CA ASP A 644 2.53 -0.13 2.48
C ASP A 644 2.40 0.61 3.83
N GLU A 645 2.41 1.93 3.81
CA GLU A 645 2.18 2.79 4.97
C GLU A 645 0.88 3.62 4.83
N ARG A 646 0.10 3.39 3.77
CA ARG A 646 -1.18 4.08 3.51
C ARG A 646 -2.31 3.41 4.25
N THR A 647 -3.23 4.20 4.79
CA THR A 647 -4.44 3.70 5.45
C THR A 647 -5.38 3.02 4.45
N VAL A 648 -5.46 3.54 3.22
CA VAL A 648 -6.21 2.97 2.10
C VAL A 648 -5.24 2.72 0.96
N MET A 649 -5.15 1.48 0.52
CA MET A 649 -4.22 1.06 -0.53
C MET A 649 -4.82 1.16 -1.94
N LYS A 650 -6.16 1.17 -2.07
CA LYS A 650 -6.88 1.40 -3.33
C LYS A 650 -6.51 2.76 -3.93
N TRP A 651 -6.63 2.90 -5.25
CA TRP A 651 -6.24 4.14 -5.97
C TRP A 651 -7.12 5.35 -5.67
N ASN A 652 -8.27 5.17 -5.04
CA ASN A 652 -9.15 6.24 -4.56
C ASN A 652 -8.82 6.74 -3.15
N GLY A 653 -7.81 6.16 -2.48
CA GLY A 653 -7.34 6.60 -1.16
C GLY A 653 -6.43 7.81 -1.22
N ASN A 654 -6.42 8.62 -0.15
CA ASN A 654 -5.51 9.75 -0.02
C ASN A 654 -4.09 9.27 0.39
N PRO A 655 -3.09 9.27 -0.52
CA PRO A 655 -1.75 8.77 -0.21
C PRO A 655 -0.94 9.71 0.70
N TYR A 656 -1.44 10.89 0.99
CA TYR A 656 -0.82 11.87 1.89
C TYR A 656 -1.37 11.80 3.31
N GLN A 657 -2.43 11.03 3.53
CA GLN A 657 -3.16 11.01 4.79
C GLN A 657 -2.34 10.34 5.90
N LEU A 658 -2.25 11.06 7.03
CA LEU A 658 -1.66 10.58 8.27
C LEU A 658 -2.75 10.31 9.29
N ASP A 659 -2.74 9.11 9.84
CA ASP A 659 -3.61 8.77 10.94
C ASP A 659 -3.15 9.46 12.23
N THR A 660 -4.01 10.28 12.79
CA THR A 660 -3.71 11.03 14.01
C THR A 660 -4.07 10.27 15.29
N GLY A 661 -4.83 9.19 15.18
CA GLY A 661 -5.44 8.52 16.33
C GLY A 661 -6.38 9.44 17.14
N VAL A 662 -6.62 10.68 16.65
CA VAL A 662 -7.45 11.69 17.31
C VAL A 662 -8.42 12.25 16.28
N GLY A 663 -9.71 12.04 16.50
CA GLY A 663 -10.77 12.67 15.71
C GLY A 663 -11.56 11.71 14.81
N TRP A 664 -11.12 10.51 14.63
CA TRP A 664 -11.95 9.44 14.08
C TRP A 664 -12.55 8.66 15.25
N GLN A 665 -13.84 8.86 15.48
CA GLN A 665 -14.56 8.00 16.42
C GLN A 665 -14.72 6.63 15.74
N PRO A 666 -14.49 5.52 16.45
CA PRO A 666 -14.70 4.17 15.91
C PRO A 666 -16.09 3.97 15.31
N THR A 667 -17.07 4.73 15.79
CA THR A 667 -18.47 4.75 15.31
C THR A 667 -18.62 5.37 13.91
N GLU A 668 -17.83 6.39 13.55
CA GLU A 668 -17.89 7.01 12.21
C GLU A 668 -17.21 6.15 11.14
N LEU A 669 -16.16 5.43 11.49
CA LEU A 669 -15.51 4.45 10.64
C LEU A 669 -16.41 3.25 10.32
N MET A 670 -17.18 2.77 11.30
CA MET A 670 -18.12 1.68 11.10
C MET A 670 -19.28 2.07 10.16
N ASP A 671 -19.67 3.33 10.17
CA ASP A 671 -20.79 3.83 9.36
C ASP A 671 -20.43 4.03 7.87
N THR A 672 -19.16 4.23 7.54
CA THR A 672 -18.69 4.38 6.15
C THR A 672 -18.22 3.08 5.50
N GLY A 673 -18.28 1.94 6.22
CA GLY A 673 -17.70 0.68 5.77
C GLY A 673 -16.18 0.64 5.76
N ILE A 674 -15.53 1.72 6.21
CA ILE A 674 -14.06 1.84 6.33
C ILE A 674 -13.68 1.54 7.78
N ALA A 675 -13.83 0.29 8.20
CA ALA A 675 -13.43 -0.11 9.54
C ALA A 675 -11.90 -0.30 9.58
N GLY A 676 -11.20 0.63 10.23
CA GLY A 676 -9.80 0.46 10.62
C GLY A 676 -9.63 -0.53 11.78
N GLY A 677 -8.41 -0.68 12.30
CA GLY A 677 -8.13 -1.53 13.45
C GLY A 677 -8.19 -3.03 13.18
N GLY A 678 -8.10 -3.44 11.91
CA GLY A 678 -8.09 -4.85 11.52
C GLY A 678 -9.48 -5.47 11.30
N ALA A 679 -10.55 -4.68 11.30
CA ALA A 679 -11.93 -5.17 11.19
C ALA A 679 -12.39 -5.41 9.74
N SER A 680 -11.59 -5.06 8.75
CA SER A 680 -11.90 -5.31 7.33
C SER A 680 -10.65 -5.57 6.51
N GLU A 681 -10.81 -6.26 5.38
CA GLU A 681 -9.78 -6.50 4.37
C GLU A 681 -10.22 -5.88 3.05
N GLU A 682 -9.33 -5.17 2.33
CA GLU A 682 -9.58 -4.67 0.97
C GLU A 682 -9.43 -5.79 -0.07
N ALA A 683 -10.23 -5.74 -1.11
CA ALA A 683 -10.05 -6.63 -2.26
C ALA A 683 -8.79 -6.25 -3.06
N GLY A 684 -8.01 -7.23 -3.48
CA GLY A 684 -6.79 -7.03 -4.28
C GLY A 684 -7.02 -6.65 -5.75
N THR A 685 -8.25 -6.36 -6.15
CA THR A 685 -8.63 -6.14 -7.56
C THR A 685 -8.03 -4.87 -8.15
N PHE A 686 -7.82 -3.83 -7.36
CA PHE A 686 -7.14 -2.61 -7.78
C PHE A 686 -5.68 -2.87 -8.19
N TRP A 687 -5.00 -3.80 -7.51
CA TRP A 687 -3.64 -4.22 -7.85
C TRP A 687 -3.65 -5.12 -9.10
N LEU A 688 -4.58 -6.09 -9.17
CA LEU A 688 -4.73 -7.00 -10.30
C LEU A 688 -5.01 -6.25 -11.60
N LEU A 689 -5.89 -5.24 -11.59
CA LEU A 689 -6.16 -4.42 -12.75
C LEU A 689 -4.89 -3.76 -13.29
N SER A 690 -4.12 -3.13 -12.40
CA SER A 690 -2.87 -2.46 -12.78
C SER A 690 -1.86 -3.43 -13.36
N TYR A 691 -1.64 -4.57 -12.71
CA TYR A 691 -0.71 -5.58 -13.16
C TYR A 691 -1.09 -6.15 -14.53
N TRP A 692 -2.33 -6.61 -14.71
CA TRP A 692 -2.75 -7.23 -15.96
C TRP A 692 -2.86 -6.22 -17.12
N MET A 693 -3.23 -4.96 -16.84
CA MET A 693 -3.15 -3.89 -17.83
C MET A 693 -1.70 -3.66 -18.28
N GLY A 694 -0.75 -3.58 -17.33
CA GLY A 694 0.68 -3.47 -17.62
C GLY A 694 1.22 -4.62 -18.46
N ARG A 695 0.77 -5.86 -18.19
CA ARG A 695 1.12 -7.06 -18.96
C ARG A 695 0.53 -7.04 -20.35
N TYR A 696 -0.73 -6.64 -20.48
CA TYR A 696 -1.42 -6.56 -21.78
C TYR A 696 -0.78 -5.56 -22.73
N TYR A 697 -0.40 -4.39 -22.22
CA TYR A 697 0.26 -3.36 -23.03
C TYR A 697 1.77 -3.58 -23.20
N GLY A 698 2.36 -4.59 -22.57
CA GLY A 698 3.80 -4.88 -22.64
C GLY A 698 4.67 -3.90 -21.84
N TYR A 699 4.08 -3.16 -20.89
CA TYR A 699 4.85 -2.32 -19.95
C TYR A 699 5.53 -3.16 -18.88
N LEU A 700 4.93 -4.29 -18.52
CA LEU A 700 5.49 -5.28 -17.62
C LEU A 700 5.90 -6.53 -18.40
N ALA A 701 7.13 -6.99 -18.16
CA ALA A 701 7.64 -8.20 -18.79
C ALA A 701 6.85 -9.46 -18.35
N LYS A 702 6.94 -10.49 -19.16
CA LYS A 702 6.49 -11.84 -18.76
C LYS A 702 7.56 -12.44 -17.83
N ASP A 703 7.14 -12.96 -16.68
CA ASP A 703 8.03 -13.67 -15.75
C ASP A 703 8.47 -15.00 -16.35
#